data_2248f6bcb42cde7ed6d5f2df1bb2a9a4
#
_entry.id   2248f6bcb42cde7ed6d5f2df1bb2a9a4
#
_cell.length_a   1.000
_cell.length_b   1.000
_cell.length_c   1.000
_cell.angle_alpha   90.00
_cell.angle_beta   90.00
_cell.angle_gamma   90.00
#
_symmetry.space_group_name_H-M   'P 1'
#
loop_
_entity.id
_entity.type
_entity.pdbx_description
1 polymer ?
#
loop_
_entity_poly.entity_id
_entity_poly.type
_entity_poly.pdbx_seq_one_letter_code
_entity_poly.pdbx_strand_id
1 'polypeptide(L)'
;MLAFVAIALVFATPLFLQPSNMLNVLLTAAVVALIAAGQTYVIILAEIDLSVGAVLGFSAITTATVISQYGVVAGLAAGLAVGALAGLINGVLVTKAKMPSFIATLATMSIFAGLTLQFSQGNPVKVTSEAFLALGQGNLLGIPTPIWIMLVLGVLFGYILARTRYGRELYATGDNADAARLAGISTDRVKILAFMISGVLAATAGFILTARLGTAQPTAGTGLELAAIAAVIIGGTSLAGGRGALLGTLVGAVLLAMIDNGLNLLNVSPFLQSVVKGAVILLAVFVDRNSGVLMRIFRSGRANAATPGTASAPGTSAPAPLLPKIAMISVVGLLVVGAGVTTAVRSTDDGSAGAQQKSATLVISTLNNPFFVSVGDGAKDQAAKLGVTLDVQNANNNDTASLNQATTALVKKPGVLLLDPTSSEAGGSITVKANQANVPVVAFDRVPDQGKLAAFIGYDAVQAGKNGAKALCEAVGGTGKVAELQGLLGTSVARDRSEGFKAGMKECPGVQVVAVQSADFDRGKALDVTTNILQANPGITGIYGANDEMALGAVAAVKSRGLLSTIKIVGNDGIGDALAAVKSGEMYATNAESPFALGQEVAKIGHAVAGGEKVDESRVLQGKLVTGSGVDEFCSYLRGIGDTATCK
;
A
#
# COMPACT_ATOMS: atom_id res chain seq x y z
N MET A 1 -24.52 10.59 1.06
CA MET A 1 -23.61 9.46 1.29
C MET A 1 -22.60 9.79 2.39
N LEU A 2 -21.75 10.78 2.21
CA LEU A 2 -20.73 11.15 3.21
C LEU A 2 -21.33 11.37 4.61
N ALA A 3 -22.40 12.16 4.72
CA ALA A 3 -23.09 12.40 6.00
C ALA A 3 -23.65 11.11 6.65
N PHE A 4 -24.16 10.19 5.86
CA PHE A 4 -24.67 8.92 6.38
C PHE A 4 -23.55 8.03 6.93
N VAL A 5 -22.45 7.89 6.19
CA VAL A 5 -21.27 7.14 6.66
C VAL A 5 -20.69 7.81 7.90
N ALA A 6 -20.58 9.16 7.90
CA ALA A 6 -20.15 9.90 9.08
C ALA A 6 -21.03 9.62 10.31
N ILE A 7 -22.34 9.71 10.15
CA ILE A 7 -23.29 9.42 11.23
C ILE A 7 -23.15 7.98 11.72
N ALA A 8 -23.06 7.00 10.81
CA ALA A 8 -22.88 5.60 11.19
C ALA A 8 -21.58 5.39 12.00
N LEU A 9 -20.47 6.03 11.59
CA LEU A 9 -19.19 5.94 12.29
C LEU A 9 -19.20 6.67 13.65
N VAL A 10 -19.94 7.78 13.78
CA VAL A 10 -20.14 8.49 15.07
C VAL A 10 -20.83 7.59 16.09
N PHE A 11 -21.85 6.85 15.67
CA PHE A 11 -22.52 5.89 16.56
C PHE A 11 -21.68 4.63 16.83
N ALA A 12 -20.82 4.23 15.88
CA ALA A 12 -19.98 3.05 16.01
C ALA A 12 -18.74 3.29 16.89
N THR A 13 -18.18 4.52 16.89
CA THR A 13 -17.00 4.85 17.68
C THR A 13 -16.93 6.34 18.06
N PRO A 14 -16.79 6.68 19.35
CA PRO A 14 -16.67 8.08 19.80
C PRO A 14 -15.36 8.75 19.32
N LEU A 15 -14.36 7.97 18.91
CA LEU A 15 -13.07 8.48 18.43
C LEU A 15 -13.19 9.12 17.05
N PHE A 16 -14.22 8.80 16.28
CA PHE A 16 -14.36 9.24 14.90
C PHE A 16 -14.37 10.77 14.76
N LEU A 17 -15.11 11.49 15.63
CA LEU A 17 -15.21 12.95 15.58
C LEU A 17 -14.08 13.70 16.27
N GLN A 18 -13.10 13.02 16.83
CA GLN A 18 -11.94 13.73 17.41
C GLN A 18 -11.27 14.60 16.33
N PRO A 19 -10.91 15.88 16.64
CA PRO A 19 -10.31 16.78 15.66
C PRO A 19 -9.04 16.20 15.00
N SER A 20 -8.19 15.53 15.77
CA SER A 20 -7.01 14.84 15.27
C SER A 20 -7.35 13.75 14.26
N ASN A 21 -8.42 12.98 14.50
CA ASN A 21 -8.87 11.94 13.57
C ASN A 21 -9.45 12.54 12.29
N MET A 22 -10.24 13.63 12.39
CA MET A 22 -10.76 14.31 11.21
C MET A 22 -9.63 14.87 10.33
N LEU A 23 -8.60 15.44 10.92
CA LEU A 23 -7.41 15.89 10.19
C LEU A 23 -6.68 14.71 9.54
N ASN A 24 -6.58 13.55 10.19
CA ASN A 24 -5.98 12.35 9.61
C ASN A 24 -6.78 11.84 8.40
N VAL A 25 -8.12 11.83 8.47
CA VAL A 25 -8.98 11.47 7.34
C VAL A 25 -8.74 12.39 6.15
N LEU A 26 -8.73 13.71 6.37
CA LEU A 26 -8.50 14.70 5.33
C LEU A 26 -7.07 14.63 4.76
N LEU A 27 -6.08 14.38 5.60
CA LEU A 27 -4.68 14.22 5.21
C LEU A 27 -4.49 12.97 4.34
N THR A 28 -5.16 11.87 4.68
CA THR A 28 -5.16 10.64 3.88
C THR A 28 -5.89 10.85 2.56
N ALA A 29 -7.04 11.54 2.60
CA ALA A 29 -7.81 11.86 1.41
C ALA A 29 -7.04 12.75 0.41
N ALA A 30 -6.16 13.64 0.89
CA ALA A 30 -5.52 14.66 0.05
C ALA A 30 -4.74 14.08 -1.14
N VAL A 31 -3.99 12.99 -0.93
CA VAL A 31 -3.21 12.33 -2.00
C VAL A 31 -4.14 11.73 -3.05
N VAL A 32 -5.12 10.93 -2.61
CA VAL A 32 -6.09 10.29 -3.50
C VAL A 32 -6.95 11.34 -4.22
N ALA A 33 -7.35 12.40 -3.53
CA ALA A 33 -8.15 13.49 -4.08
C ALA A 33 -7.45 14.23 -5.23
N LEU A 34 -6.15 14.45 -5.14
CA LEU A 34 -5.38 15.09 -6.23
C LEU A 34 -5.28 14.20 -7.46
N ILE A 35 -4.99 12.92 -7.28
CA ILE A 35 -4.97 11.95 -8.38
C ILE A 35 -6.38 11.86 -9.00
N ALA A 36 -7.41 11.73 -8.17
CA ALA A 36 -8.80 11.64 -8.59
C ALA A 36 -9.27 12.93 -9.30
N ALA A 37 -8.77 14.09 -8.90
CA ALA A 37 -9.03 15.34 -9.60
C ALA A 37 -8.55 15.29 -11.05
N GLY A 38 -7.34 14.76 -11.30
CA GLY A 38 -6.82 14.51 -12.64
C GLY A 38 -7.67 13.50 -13.42
N GLN A 39 -7.98 12.37 -12.78
CA GLN A 39 -8.85 11.34 -13.35
C GLN A 39 -10.25 11.85 -13.72
N THR A 40 -10.77 12.85 -13.01
CA THR A 40 -12.06 13.45 -13.35
C THR A 40 -12.07 14.03 -14.77
N TYR A 41 -10.99 14.73 -15.17
CA TYR A 41 -10.86 15.28 -16.52
C TYR A 41 -10.81 14.18 -17.59
N VAL A 42 -10.09 13.11 -17.30
CA VAL A 42 -9.92 11.98 -18.22
C VAL A 42 -11.23 11.18 -18.33
N ILE A 43 -11.90 10.90 -17.21
CA ILE A 43 -13.15 10.11 -17.18
C ILE A 43 -14.31 10.89 -17.81
N ILE A 44 -14.39 12.21 -17.68
CA ILE A 44 -15.41 13.01 -18.39
C ILE A 44 -15.27 12.86 -19.91
N LEU A 45 -14.08 12.57 -20.44
CA LEU A 45 -13.84 12.27 -21.85
C LEU A 45 -14.14 10.82 -22.26
N ALA A 46 -14.71 10.00 -21.36
CA ALA A 46 -14.91 8.55 -21.50
C ALA A 46 -13.57 7.79 -21.68
N GLU A 47 -12.48 8.33 -21.16
CA GLU A 47 -11.15 7.71 -21.15
C GLU A 47 -10.76 7.29 -19.72
N ILE A 48 -9.74 6.42 -19.60
CA ILE A 48 -9.21 5.97 -18.29
C ILE A 48 -7.68 6.09 -18.34
N ASP A 49 -7.08 6.62 -17.27
CA ASP A 49 -5.63 6.70 -17.11
C ASP A 49 -5.19 5.81 -15.94
N LEU A 50 -4.68 4.61 -16.24
CA LEU A 50 -4.14 3.69 -15.24
C LEU A 50 -2.71 4.03 -14.82
N SER A 51 -2.02 4.91 -15.57
CA SER A 51 -0.60 5.17 -15.33
C SER A 51 -0.34 6.11 -14.14
N VAL A 52 -1.37 6.77 -13.60
CA VAL A 52 -1.24 7.86 -12.60
C VAL A 52 -0.46 7.44 -11.34
N GLY A 53 -0.60 6.18 -10.88
CA GLY A 53 0.16 5.67 -9.75
C GLY A 53 1.66 5.54 -10.08
N ALA A 54 1.99 4.99 -11.24
CA ALA A 54 3.38 4.87 -11.69
C ALA A 54 4.01 6.25 -12.01
N VAL A 55 3.24 7.18 -12.60
CA VAL A 55 3.66 8.56 -12.84
C VAL A 55 3.93 9.29 -11.53
N LEU A 56 3.10 9.09 -10.50
CA LEU A 56 3.35 9.58 -9.15
C LEU A 56 4.71 9.10 -8.63
N GLY A 57 4.97 7.78 -8.68
CA GLY A 57 6.23 7.19 -8.22
C GLY A 57 7.45 7.73 -8.98
N PHE A 58 7.38 7.78 -10.32
CA PHE A 58 8.47 8.26 -11.15
C PHE A 58 8.75 9.75 -10.94
N SER A 59 7.69 10.57 -10.85
CA SER A 59 7.82 12.00 -10.53
C SER A 59 8.42 12.22 -9.14
N ALA A 60 8.02 11.42 -8.15
CA ALA A 60 8.52 11.50 -6.79
C ALA A 60 10.03 11.20 -6.71
N ILE A 61 10.48 10.09 -7.32
CA ILE A 61 11.91 9.72 -7.39
C ILE A 61 12.71 10.80 -8.10
N THR A 62 12.23 11.28 -9.26
CA THR A 62 12.90 12.35 -10.01
C THR A 62 13.02 13.62 -9.17
N THR A 63 11.93 14.02 -8.51
CA THR A 63 11.92 15.19 -7.61
C THR A 63 12.94 15.05 -6.50
N ALA A 64 12.93 13.94 -5.77
CA ALA A 64 13.84 13.70 -4.65
C ALA A 64 15.30 13.71 -5.10
N THR A 65 15.62 13.07 -6.23
CA THR A 65 16.97 13.03 -6.80
C THR A 65 17.44 14.42 -7.22
N VAL A 66 16.58 15.22 -7.86
CA VAL A 66 16.95 16.57 -8.30
C VAL A 66 17.06 17.53 -7.12
N ILE A 67 16.23 17.39 -6.07
CA ILE A 67 16.35 18.19 -4.84
C ILE A 67 17.73 18.04 -4.22
N SER A 68 18.26 16.83 -4.15
CA SER A 68 19.56 16.55 -3.53
C SER A 68 20.73 17.22 -4.25
N GLN A 69 20.59 17.56 -5.53
CA GLN A 69 21.65 18.13 -6.36
C GLN A 69 21.44 19.64 -6.66
N TYR A 70 20.20 20.06 -6.89
CA TYR A 70 19.88 21.38 -7.44
C TYR A 70 18.86 22.16 -6.60
N GLY A 71 18.43 21.61 -5.45
CA GLY A 71 17.50 22.26 -4.55
C GLY A 71 16.02 22.10 -4.89
N VAL A 72 15.16 22.58 -3.98
CA VAL A 72 13.71 22.30 -3.97
C VAL A 72 13.00 22.77 -5.23
N VAL A 73 13.25 24.00 -5.68
CA VAL A 73 12.56 24.59 -6.85
C VAL A 73 12.85 23.78 -8.11
N ALA A 74 14.12 23.41 -8.33
CA ALA A 74 14.51 22.59 -9.47
C ALA A 74 13.87 21.19 -9.40
N GLY A 75 13.84 20.57 -8.20
CA GLY A 75 13.22 19.27 -8.00
C GLY A 75 11.71 19.27 -8.29
N LEU A 76 10.98 20.26 -7.75
CA LEU A 76 9.55 20.41 -8.03
C LEU A 76 9.27 20.62 -9.53
N ALA A 77 10.06 21.50 -10.18
CA ALA A 77 9.94 21.74 -11.61
C ALA A 77 10.19 20.47 -12.44
N ALA A 78 11.24 19.71 -12.08
CA ALA A 78 11.56 18.44 -12.75
C ALA A 78 10.44 17.41 -12.60
N GLY A 79 9.90 17.21 -11.40
CA GLY A 79 8.81 16.28 -11.17
C GLY A 79 7.51 16.68 -11.88
N LEU A 80 7.15 17.99 -11.89
CA LEU A 80 6.00 18.48 -12.66
C LEU A 80 6.22 18.28 -14.16
N ALA A 81 7.42 18.51 -14.68
CA ALA A 81 7.75 18.26 -16.07
C ALA A 81 7.61 16.77 -16.42
N VAL A 82 8.05 15.87 -15.56
CA VAL A 82 7.85 14.42 -15.71
C VAL A 82 6.37 14.07 -15.78
N GLY A 83 5.56 14.58 -14.83
CA GLY A 83 4.10 14.36 -14.85
C GLY A 83 3.43 14.90 -16.12
N ALA A 84 3.78 16.12 -16.54
CA ALA A 84 3.26 16.72 -17.78
C ALA A 84 3.67 15.93 -19.03
N LEU A 85 4.93 15.48 -19.11
CA LEU A 85 5.44 14.67 -20.22
C LEU A 85 4.78 13.29 -20.28
N ALA A 86 4.60 12.64 -19.13
CA ALA A 86 3.88 11.37 -19.05
C ALA A 86 2.45 11.50 -19.56
N GLY A 87 1.73 12.54 -19.10
CA GLY A 87 0.40 12.84 -19.58
C GLY A 87 0.37 13.20 -21.07
N LEU A 88 1.37 13.95 -21.58
CA LEU A 88 1.52 14.24 -23.00
C LEU A 88 1.69 12.95 -23.82
N ILE A 89 2.56 12.04 -23.38
CA ILE A 89 2.79 10.74 -24.02
C ILE A 89 1.47 9.97 -24.10
N ASN A 90 0.75 9.82 -22.98
CA ASN A 90 -0.55 9.14 -22.95
C ASN A 90 -1.57 9.80 -23.86
N GLY A 91 -1.68 11.12 -23.81
CA GLY A 91 -2.59 11.88 -24.65
C GLY A 91 -2.29 11.72 -26.15
N VAL A 92 -1.03 11.70 -26.55
CA VAL A 92 -0.60 11.47 -27.94
C VAL A 92 -0.87 10.02 -28.38
N LEU A 93 -0.59 9.02 -27.53
CA LEU A 93 -0.89 7.62 -27.83
C LEU A 93 -2.39 7.40 -28.07
N VAL A 94 -3.23 8.01 -27.23
CA VAL A 94 -4.68 7.89 -27.37
C VAL A 94 -5.20 8.63 -28.60
N THR A 95 -4.73 9.84 -28.88
CA THR A 95 -5.30 10.68 -29.95
C THR A 95 -4.65 10.46 -31.31
N LYS A 96 -3.32 10.39 -31.40
CA LYS A 96 -2.58 10.28 -32.67
C LYS A 96 -2.32 8.85 -33.07
N ALA A 97 -1.93 7.99 -32.13
CA ALA A 97 -1.78 6.56 -32.39
C ALA A 97 -3.12 5.80 -32.33
N LYS A 98 -4.23 6.49 -31.93
CA LYS A 98 -5.59 5.95 -31.82
C LYS A 98 -5.68 4.67 -30.97
N MET A 99 -4.82 4.56 -29.96
CA MET A 99 -4.85 3.44 -29.03
C MET A 99 -6.00 3.63 -28.02
N PRO A 100 -6.72 2.56 -27.64
CA PRO A 100 -7.62 2.61 -26.49
C PRO A 100 -6.87 3.08 -25.24
N SER A 101 -7.42 4.06 -24.52
CA SER A 101 -6.74 4.69 -23.37
C SER A 101 -6.34 3.69 -22.29
N PHE A 102 -7.22 2.71 -22.01
CA PHE A 102 -6.94 1.64 -21.06
C PHE A 102 -5.66 0.87 -21.42
N ILE A 103 -5.48 0.49 -22.71
CA ILE A 103 -4.29 -0.26 -23.14
C ILE A 103 -3.05 0.63 -23.16
N ALA A 104 -3.17 1.86 -23.67
CA ALA A 104 -2.07 2.81 -23.71
C ALA A 104 -1.53 3.12 -22.31
N THR A 105 -2.44 3.42 -21.35
CA THR A 105 -2.04 3.80 -19.99
C THR A 105 -1.61 2.61 -19.14
N LEU A 106 -2.10 1.39 -19.40
CA LEU A 106 -1.59 0.16 -18.79
C LEU A 106 -0.14 -0.11 -19.23
N ALA A 107 0.15 0.07 -20.52
CA ALA A 107 1.51 -0.09 -21.03
C ALA A 107 2.47 0.97 -20.45
N THR A 108 2.05 2.25 -20.43
CA THR A 108 2.88 3.32 -19.86
C THR A 108 3.00 3.22 -18.34
N MET A 109 2.01 2.67 -17.63
CA MET A 109 2.11 2.31 -16.22
C MET A 109 3.31 1.38 -15.97
N SER A 110 3.40 0.30 -16.77
CA SER A 110 4.52 -0.65 -16.65
C SER A 110 5.86 -0.01 -17.00
N ILE A 111 5.90 0.87 -18.03
CA ILE A 111 7.12 1.61 -18.42
C ILE A 111 7.55 2.54 -17.29
N PHE A 112 6.67 3.38 -16.75
CA PHE A 112 7.03 4.32 -15.68
C PHE A 112 7.37 3.62 -14.38
N ALA A 113 6.70 2.51 -14.03
CA ALA A 113 7.09 1.70 -12.89
C ALA A 113 8.50 1.10 -13.07
N GLY A 114 8.82 0.56 -14.25
CA GLY A 114 10.14 0.07 -14.58
C GLY A 114 11.23 1.17 -14.55
N LEU A 115 10.94 2.35 -15.12
CA LEU A 115 11.84 3.51 -15.04
C LEU A 115 12.05 3.96 -13.59
N THR A 116 11.00 3.98 -12.77
CA THR A 116 11.11 4.32 -11.36
C THR A 116 12.11 3.42 -10.63
N LEU A 117 11.98 2.11 -10.81
CA LEU A 117 12.90 1.13 -10.22
C LEU A 117 14.30 1.25 -10.79
N GLN A 118 14.45 1.48 -12.11
CA GLN A 118 15.75 1.64 -12.77
C GLN A 118 16.50 2.88 -12.26
N PHE A 119 15.82 4.03 -12.14
CA PHE A 119 16.43 5.28 -11.68
C PHE A 119 16.77 5.26 -10.20
N SER A 120 15.93 4.64 -9.38
CA SER A 120 16.16 4.49 -7.94
C SER A 120 17.03 3.28 -7.59
N GLN A 121 17.31 2.40 -8.56
CA GLN A 121 17.92 1.08 -8.34
C GLN A 121 17.14 0.27 -7.28
N GLY A 122 15.81 0.43 -7.26
CA GLY A 122 14.93 -0.18 -6.29
C GLY A 122 14.99 0.42 -4.87
N ASN A 123 15.86 1.40 -4.62
CA ASN A 123 16.03 2.01 -3.30
C ASN A 123 15.17 3.27 -3.14
N PRO A 124 14.69 3.53 -1.93
CA PRO A 124 14.08 4.82 -1.59
C PRO A 124 15.09 5.98 -1.70
N VAL A 125 14.63 7.15 -2.13
CA VAL A 125 15.45 8.37 -2.21
C VAL A 125 15.06 9.32 -1.09
N LYS A 126 15.93 9.49 -0.09
CA LYS A 126 15.68 10.34 1.08
C LYS A 126 15.74 11.82 0.72
N VAL A 127 14.83 12.62 1.30
CA VAL A 127 14.81 14.08 1.18
C VAL A 127 14.94 14.70 2.55
N THR A 128 15.99 15.50 2.75
CA THR A 128 16.31 16.16 4.03
C THR A 128 16.00 17.65 4.04
N SER A 129 15.53 18.22 2.92
CA SER A 129 15.20 19.64 2.82
C SER A 129 13.96 19.99 3.63
N GLU A 130 14.10 20.76 4.70
CA GLU A 130 12.99 21.22 5.54
C GLU A 130 11.90 21.96 4.74
N ALA A 131 12.32 22.80 3.77
CA ALA A 131 11.38 23.53 2.91
C ALA A 131 10.50 22.59 2.06
N PHE A 132 11.04 21.45 1.61
CA PHE A 132 10.25 20.45 0.91
C PHE A 132 9.39 19.63 1.88
N LEU A 133 9.94 19.21 3.01
CA LEU A 133 9.23 18.45 4.03
C LEU A 133 8.01 19.21 4.57
N ALA A 134 8.09 20.55 4.64
CA ALA A 134 6.97 21.40 5.03
C ALA A 134 5.72 21.25 4.13
N LEU A 135 5.86 20.79 2.87
CA LEU A 135 4.72 20.51 1.98
C LEU A 135 3.88 19.31 2.46
N GLY A 136 4.49 18.36 3.14
CA GLY A 136 3.81 17.15 3.63
C GLY A 136 3.62 17.11 5.14
N GLN A 137 4.55 17.68 5.90
CA GLN A 137 4.61 17.63 7.36
C GLN A 137 4.29 18.99 8.03
N GLY A 138 4.26 20.08 7.24
CA GLY A 138 3.96 21.41 7.73
C GLY A 138 2.53 21.56 8.22
N ASN A 139 2.32 22.56 9.05
CA ASN A 139 1.03 22.92 9.63
C ASN A 139 0.81 24.43 9.48
N LEU A 140 -0.27 24.82 8.84
CA LEU A 140 -0.66 26.20 8.64
C LEU A 140 -2.02 26.43 9.30
N LEU A 141 -2.09 27.34 10.28
CA LEU A 141 -3.30 27.64 11.05
C LEU A 141 -3.92 26.41 11.75
N GLY A 142 -3.11 25.47 12.22
CA GLY A 142 -3.60 24.25 12.86
C GLY A 142 -4.06 23.15 11.88
N ILE A 143 -3.95 23.38 10.57
CA ILE A 143 -4.35 22.42 9.52
C ILE A 143 -3.11 21.98 8.75
N PRO A 144 -2.89 20.67 8.53
CA PRO A 144 -1.77 20.16 7.74
C PRO A 144 -1.70 20.74 6.33
N THR A 145 -0.52 21.11 5.88
CA THR A 145 -0.26 21.74 4.56
C THR A 145 -0.86 20.94 3.38
N PRO A 146 -0.83 19.60 3.33
CA PRO A 146 -1.45 18.83 2.23
C PRO A 146 -2.95 19.11 2.05
N ILE A 147 -3.67 19.40 3.11
CA ILE A 147 -5.10 19.73 3.04
C ILE A 147 -5.29 21.07 2.32
N TRP A 148 -4.46 22.06 2.62
CA TRP A 148 -4.48 23.34 1.92
C TRP A 148 -4.14 23.21 0.45
N ILE A 149 -3.14 22.40 0.11
CA ILE A 149 -2.76 22.14 -1.29
C ILE A 149 -3.93 21.47 -2.03
N MET A 150 -4.57 20.45 -1.42
CA MET A 150 -5.76 19.79 -1.99
C MET A 150 -6.89 20.80 -2.24
N LEU A 151 -7.19 21.67 -1.27
CA LEU A 151 -8.25 22.67 -1.39
C LEU A 151 -7.95 23.70 -2.48
N VAL A 152 -6.75 24.28 -2.48
CA VAL A 152 -6.34 25.29 -3.47
C VAL A 152 -6.38 24.71 -4.89
N LEU A 153 -5.80 23.53 -5.10
CA LEU A 153 -5.82 22.89 -6.41
C LEU A 153 -7.22 22.39 -6.77
N GLY A 154 -7.99 21.89 -5.80
CA GLY A 154 -9.39 21.53 -6.00
C GLY A 154 -10.25 22.70 -6.47
N VAL A 155 -10.08 23.89 -5.88
CA VAL A 155 -10.76 25.11 -6.31
C VAL A 155 -10.28 25.55 -7.69
N LEU A 156 -8.95 25.58 -7.93
CA LEU A 156 -8.36 26.00 -9.20
C LEU A 156 -8.85 25.12 -10.36
N PHE A 157 -8.66 23.81 -10.25
CA PHE A 157 -9.07 22.88 -11.31
C PHE A 157 -10.60 22.75 -11.38
N GLY A 158 -11.31 22.87 -10.26
CA GLY A 158 -12.78 22.97 -10.26
C GLY A 158 -13.29 24.19 -11.02
N TYR A 159 -12.64 25.34 -10.87
CA TYR A 159 -12.96 26.56 -11.61
C TYR A 159 -12.64 26.37 -13.11
N ILE A 160 -11.47 25.80 -13.46
CA ILE A 160 -11.09 25.50 -14.84
C ILE A 160 -12.16 24.62 -15.49
N LEU A 161 -12.58 23.55 -14.81
CA LEU A 161 -13.58 22.62 -15.32
C LEU A 161 -14.97 23.27 -15.48
N ALA A 162 -15.42 24.06 -14.49
CA ALA A 162 -16.79 24.57 -14.44
C ALA A 162 -17.00 25.89 -15.21
N ARG A 163 -15.97 26.73 -15.36
CA ARG A 163 -16.13 28.13 -15.80
C ARG A 163 -15.35 28.49 -17.08
N THR A 164 -14.33 27.71 -17.47
CA THR A 164 -13.50 28.07 -18.63
C THR A 164 -14.06 27.51 -19.95
N ARG A 165 -13.53 28.02 -21.08
CA ARG A 165 -13.81 27.49 -22.42
C ARG A 165 -13.35 26.03 -22.51
N TYR A 166 -12.17 25.69 -21.97
CA TYR A 166 -11.64 24.35 -21.98
C TYR A 166 -12.58 23.34 -21.29
N GLY A 167 -13.14 23.69 -20.13
CA GLY A 167 -14.10 22.84 -19.44
C GLY A 167 -15.35 22.55 -20.28
N ARG A 168 -15.90 23.58 -20.96
CA ARG A 168 -17.04 23.37 -21.88
C ARG A 168 -16.70 22.45 -23.04
N GLU A 169 -15.53 22.65 -23.67
CA GLU A 169 -15.05 21.81 -24.78
C GLU A 169 -14.81 20.36 -24.30
N LEU A 170 -14.34 20.18 -23.06
CA LEU A 170 -14.12 18.88 -22.43
C LEU A 170 -15.44 18.12 -22.24
N TYR A 171 -16.47 18.74 -21.68
CA TYR A 171 -17.80 18.12 -21.55
C TYR A 171 -18.43 17.81 -22.91
N ALA A 172 -18.35 18.72 -23.88
CA ALA A 172 -18.88 18.51 -25.23
C ALA A 172 -18.16 17.34 -25.93
N THR A 173 -16.82 17.25 -25.78
CA THR A 173 -16.03 16.15 -26.35
C THR A 173 -16.38 14.81 -25.70
N GLY A 174 -16.62 14.80 -24.39
CA GLY A 174 -16.97 13.59 -23.66
C GLY A 174 -18.40 13.11 -23.88
N ASP A 175 -19.33 14.01 -24.18
CA ASP A 175 -20.71 13.65 -24.47
C ASP A 175 -20.84 13.05 -25.91
N ASN A 176 -20.24 13.72 -26.89
CA ASN A 176 -20.17 13.22 -28.27
C ASN A 176 -18.97 13.84 -29.00
N ALA A 177 -17.90 13.07 -29.16
CA ALA A 177 -16.67 13.54 -29.78
C ALA A 177 -16.85 13.92 -31.27
N ASP A 178 -17.73 13.24 -32.02
CA ASP A 178 -17.95 13.52 -33.43
C ASP A 178 -18.77 14.80 -33.59
N ALA A 179 -19.81 14.99 -32.81
CA ALA A 179 -20.58 16.24 -32.80
C ALA A 179 -19.70 17.44 -32.39
N ALA A 180 -18.86 17.26 -31.37
CA ALA A 180 -17.91 18.29 -30.92
C ALA A 180 -16.94 18.69 -32.06
N ARG A 181 -16.43 17.70 -32.81
CA ARG A 181 -15.53 17.94 -33.95
C ARG A 181 -16.23 18.70 -35.06
N LEU A 182 -17.47 18.35 -35.37
CA LEU A 182 -18.30 19.08 -36.35
C LEU A 182 -18.59 20.52 -35.92
N ALA A 183 -18.68 20.77 -34.61
CA ALA A 183 -18.80 22.11 -34.04
C ALA A 183 -17.46 22.88 -33.97
N GLY A 184 -16.37 22.36 -34.56
CA GLY A 184 -15.07 23.02 -34.64
C GLY A 184 -14.18 22.84 -33.38
N ILE A 185 -14.54 21.96 -32.44
CA ILE A 185 -13.72 21.66 -31.25
C ILE A 185 -12.58 20.70 -31.64
N SER A 186 -11.35 21.06 -31.27
CA SER A 186 -10.20 20.18 -31.46
C SER A 186 -10.16 19.11 -30.37
N THR A 187 -10.90 18.01 -30.56
CA THR A 187 -11.04 16.93 -29.57
C THR A 187 -9.72 16.32 -29.16
N ASP A 188 -8.72 16.22 -30.08
CA ASP A 188 -7.39 15.73 -29.78
C ASP A 188 -6.67 16.61 -28.77
N ARG A 189 -6.71 17.95 -28.97
CA ARG A 189 -6.07 18.89 -28.02
C ARG A 189 -6.72 18.83 -26.64
N VAL A 190 -8.06 18.71 -26.61
CA VAL A 190 -8.82 18.59 -25.36
C VAL A 190 -8.39 17.33 -24.59
N LYS A 191 -8.27 16.18 -25.26
CA LYS A 191 -7.81 14.92 -24.67
C LYS A 191 -6.37 15.00 -24.19
N ILE A 192 -5.45 15.49 -25.01
CA ILE A 192 -4.03 15.63 -24.63
C ILE A 192 -3.89 16.49 -23.37
N LEU A 193 -4.57 17.64 -23.31
CA LEU A 193 -4.52 18.51 -22.12
C LEU A 193 -5.11 17.84 -20.88
N ALA A 194 -6.16 17.03 -21.01
CA ALA A 194 -6.74 16.29 -19.88
C ALA A 194 -5.74 15.27 -19.30
N PHE A 195 -5.04 14.51 -20.16
CA PHE A 195 -3.99 13.59 -19.71
C PHE A 195 -2.79 14.34 -19.10
N MET A 196 -2.41 15.50 -19.64
CA MET A 196 -1.35 16.33 -19.04
C MET A 196 -1.73 16.85 -17.65
N ILE A 197 -2.97 17.30 -17.46
CA ILE A 197 -3.52 17.71 -16.17
C ILE A 197 -3.49 16.53 -15.19
N SER A 198 -3.89 15.32 -15.65
CA SER A 198 -3.84 14.08 -14.85
C SER A 198 -2.41 13.81 -14.39
N GLY A 199 -1.43 13.85 -15.28
CA GLY A 199 -0.02 13.61 -14.95
C GLY A 199 0.58 14.66 -13.98
N VAL A 200 0.25 15.94 -14.16
CA VAL A 200 0.70 17.03 -13.26
C VAL A 200 0.11 16.86 -11.84
N LEU A 201 -1.16 16.51 -11.73
CA LEU A 201 -1.80 16.29 -10.44
C LEU A 201 -1.29 15.00 -9.76
N ALA A 202 -0.98 13.96 -10.54
CA ALA A 202 -0.31 12.77 -10.04
C ALA A 202 1.10 13.08 -9.50
N ALA A 203 1.89 13.90 -10.21
CA ALA A 203 3.19 14.37 -9.74
C ALA A 203 3.06 15.17 -8.44
N THR A 204 2.07 16.07 -8.35
CA THR A 204 1.83 16.87 -7.13
C THR A 204 1.44 15.97 -5.94
N ALA A 205 0.63 14.93 -6.17
CA ALA A 205 0.32 13.93 -5.16
C ALA A 205 1.59 13.18 -4.70
N GLY A 206 2.51 12.89 -5.63
CA GLY A 206 3.83 12.31 -5.35
C GLY A 206 4.70 13.19 -4.46
N PHE A 207 4.69 14.52 -4.67
CA PHE A 207 5.41 15.46 -3.81
C PHE A 207 4.91 15.45 -2.38
N ILE A 208 3.58 15.52 -2.21
CA ILE A 208 2.95 15.47 -0.89
C ILE A 208 3.29 14.16 -0.19
N LEU A 209 3.19 13.04 -0.89
CA LEU A 209 3.47 11.74 -0.31
C LEU A 209 4.95 11.61 0.09
N THR A 210 5.88 12.02 -0.78
CA THR A 210 7.32 12.07 -0.49
C THR A 210 7.63 12.99 0.69
N ALA A 211 7.04 14.18 0.73
CA ALA A 211 7.25 15.11 1.85
C ALA A 211 6.66 14.57 3.17
N ARG A 212 5.54 13.83 3.13
CA ARG A 212 4.95 13.18 4.31
C ARG A 212 5.84 12.07 4.88
N LEU A 213 6.43 11.27 4.00
CA LEU A 213 7.29 10.14 4.36
C LEU A 213 8.74 10.56 4.63
N GLY A 214 9.17 11.73 4.14
CA GLY A 214 10.57 12.16 4.15
C GLY A 214 11.42 11.47 3.08
N THR A 215 10.79 10.65 2.23
CA THR A 215 11.47 9.83 1.22
C THR A 215 10.55 9.55 0.03
N ALA A 216 11.11 9.49 -1.16
CA ALA A 216 10.43 9.02 -2.36
C ALA A 216 10.58 7.49 -2.45
N GLN A 217 9.46 6.80 -2.40
CA GLN A 217 9.41 5.33 -2.49
C GLN A 217 9.09 4.90 -3.92
N PRO A 218 9.83 3.96 -4.51
CA PRO A 218 9.61 3.53 -5.89
C PRO A 218 8.20 2.93 -6.13
N THR A 219 7.61 2.34 -5.11
CA THR A 219 6.31 1.65 -5.19
C THR A 219 5.15 2.44 -4.57
N ALA A 220 5.38 3.69 -4.13
CA ALA A 220 4.43 4.48 -3.34
C ALA A 220 3.07 4.72 -4.02
N GLY A 221 3.04 4.73 -5.34
CA GLY A 221 1.82 4.97 -6.13
C GLY A 221 1.00 3.72 -6.44
N THR A 222 1.50 2.53 -6.12
CA THR A 222 0.84 1.26 -6.49
C THR A 222 -0.55 1.13 -5.87
N GLY A 223 -1.57 0.90 -6.73
CA GLY A 223 -2.97 0.74 -6.30
C GLY A 223 -3.74 2.06 -6.14
N LEU A 224 -3.07 3.22 -6.16
CA LEU A 224 -3.74 4.52 -6.04
C LEU A 224 -4.58 4.88 -7.27
N GLU A 225 -4.26 4.33 -8.45
CA GLU A 225 -5.03 4.48 -9.67
C GLU A 225 -6.46 3.96 -9.49
N LEU A 226 -6.64 2.79 -8.90
CA LEU A 226 -7.95 2.21 -8.65
C LEU A 226 -8.73 2.98 -7.59
N ALA A 227 -8.06 3.43 -6.53
CA ALA A 227 -8.67 4.27 -5.50
C ALA A 227 -9.15 5.62 -6.07
N ALA A 228 -8.36 6.24 -6.96
CA ALA A 228 -8.72 7.48 -7.63
C ALA A 228 -9.94 7.31 -8.54
N ILE A 229 -9.96 6.25 -9.37
CA ILE A 229 -11.13 5.94 -10.22
C ILE A 229 -12.38 5.71 -9.37
N ALA A 230 -12.26 4.95 -8.29
CA ALA A 230 -13.37 4.72 -7.36
C ALA A 230 -13.90 6.04 -6.76
N ALA A 231 -13.01 6.95 -6.32
CA ALA A 231 -13.38 8.26 -5.80
C ALA A 231 -14.15 9.10 -6.83
N VAL A 232 -13.73 9.07 -8.09
CA VAL A 232 -14.38 9.77 -9.21
C VAL A 232 -15.78 9.24 -9.47
N ILE A 233 -15.94 7.92 -9.53
CA ILE A 233 -17.24 7.26 -9.79
C ILE A 233 -18.20 7.49 -8.60
N ILE A 234 -17.74 7.27 -7.38
CA ILE A 234 -18.52 7.53 -6.15
C ILE A 234 -18.91 9.01 -6.09
N GLY A 235 -18.04 9.91 -6.56
CA GLY A 235 -18.30 11.34 -6.70
C GLY A 235 -19.37 11.69 -7.74
N GLY A 236 -19.82 10.74 -8.56
CA GLY A 236 -20.90 10.86 -9.52
C GLY A 236 -20.45 11.32 -10.91
N THR A 237 -19.19 11.18 -11.26
CA THR A 237 -18.68 11.32 -12.63
C THR A 237 -18.99 10.04 -13.39
N SER A 238 -19.55 10.16 -14.60
CA SER A 238 -19.99 9.02 -15.42
C SER A 238 -18.83 8.44 -16.22
N LEU A 239 -18.66 7.12 -16.18
CA LEU A 239 -17.71 6.39 -17.05
C LEU A 239 -18.08 6.46 -18.54
N ALA A 240 -19.35 6.74 -18.86
CA ALA A 240 -19.77 6.96 -20.24
C ALA A 240 -19.35 8.34 -20.81
N GLY A 241 -18.76 9.21 -19.99
CA GLY A 241 -18.33 10.56 -20.36
C GLY A 241 -19.43 11.62 -20.26
N GLY A 242 -19.10 12.85 -20.62
CA GLY A 242 -19.99 14.01 -20.73
C GLY A 242 -20.57 14.55 -19.40
N ARG A 243 -20.35 13.86 -18.26
CA ARG A 243 -20.96 14.22 -16.97
C ARG A 243 -19.99 13.98 -15.82
N GLY A 244 -19.90 14.95 -14.92
CA GLY A 244 -19.06 14.84 -13.72
C GLY A 244 -18.87 16.21 -13.04
N ALA A 245 -18.33 16.22 -11.83
CA ALA A 245 -18.00 17.45 -11.13
C ALA A 245 -16.83 17.19 -10.16
N LEU A 246 -15.84 18.09 -10.15
CA LEU A 246 -14.66 17.92 -9.31
C LEU A 246 -15.01 17.92 -7.80
N LEU A 247 -15.98 18.74 -7.39
CA LEU A 247 -16.44 18.73 -5.99
C LEU A 247 -16.98 17.35 -5.58
N GLY A 248 -17.72 16.68 -6.46
CA GLY A 248 -18.18 15.32 -6.23
C GLY A 248 -17.02 14.36 -6.04
N THR A 249 -15.99 14.44 -6.86
CA THR A 249 -14.77 13.63 -6.76
C THR A 249 -14.03 13.83 -5.44
N LEU A 250 -13.85 15.09 -5.01
CA LEU A 250 -13.22 15.39 -3.71
C LEU A 250 -14.01 14.78 -2.55
N VAL A 251 -15.35 14.89 -2.58
CA VAL A 251 -16.23 14.24 -1.61
C VAL A 251 -16.10 12.71 -1.67
N GLY A 252 -15.97 12.13 -2.86
CA GLY A 252 -15.73 10.70 -3.05
C GLY A 252 -14.41 10.22 -2.43
N ALA A 253 -13.33 10.99 -2.62
CA ALA A 253 -12.03 10.69 -2.03
C ALA A 253 -12.06 10.77 -0.49
N VAL A 254 -12.71 11.79 0.07
CA VAL A 254 -12.91 11.90 1.53
C VAL A 254 -13.75 10.73 2.05
N LEU A 255 -14.78 10.32 1.32
CA LEU A 255 -15.63 9.18 1.72
C LEU A 255 -14.84 7.87 1.79
N LEU A 256 -13.98 7.59 0.78
CA LEU A 256 -13.12 6.41 0.82
C LEU A 256 -12.16 6.45 2.01
N ALA A 257 -11.53 7.60 2.25
CA ALA A 257 -10.65 7.77 3.40
C ALA A 257 -11.39 7.62 4.74
N MET A 258 -12.66 8.06 4.82
CA MET A 258 -13.53 7.86 6.01
C MET A 258 -13.85 6.37 6.23
N ILE A 259 -14.14 5.63 5.16
CA ILE A 259 -14.41 4.19 5.25
C ILE A 259 -13.15 3.47 5.76
N ASP A 260 -11.99 3.73 5.17
CA ASP A 260 -10.72 3.13 5.59
C ASP A 260 -10.37 3.46 7.05
N ASN A 261 -10.49 4.72 7.44
CA ASN A 261 -10.28 5.16 8.81
C ASN A 261 -11.27 4.52 9.78
N GLY A 262 -12.56 4.48 9.41
CA GLY A 262 -13.60 3.87 10.23
C GLY A 262 -13.39 2.37 10.45
N LEU A 263 -13.04 1.63 9.41
CA LEU A 263 -12.72 0.20 9.53
C LEU A 263 -11.51 -0.03 10.45
N ASN A 264 -10.48 0.83 10.38
CA ASN A 264 -9.34 0.79 11.28
C ASN A 264 -9.70 1.16 12.72
N LEU A 265 -10.55 2.16 12.93
CA LEU A 265 -11.03 2.53 14.27
C LEU A 265 -11.88 1.42 14.92
N LEU A 266 -12.61 0.66 14.11
CA LEU A 266 -13.45 -0.46 14.54
C LEU A 266 -12.69 -1.79 14.63
N ASN A 267 -11.38 -1.80 14.43
CA ASN A 267 -10.53 -2.99 14.46
C ASN A 267 -11.00 -4.10 13.50
N VAL A 268 -11.57 -3.72 12.34
CA VAL A 268 -12.00 -4.68 11.34
C VAL A 268 -10.77 -5.36 10.74
N SER A 269 -10.79 -6.69 10.66
CA SER A 269 -9.70 -7.47 10.08
C SER A 269 -9.24 -6.91 8.73
N PRO A 270 -7.92 -6.75 8.49
CA PRO A 270 -7.36 -6.23 7.24
C PRO A 270 -7.88 -6.97 5.98
N PHE A 271 -8.09 -8.28 6.09
CA PHE A 271 -8.66 -9.08 4.99
C PHE A 271 -10.08 -8.62 4.64
N LEU A 272 -10.91 -8.38 5.66
CA LEU A 272 -12.28 -7.91 5.47
C LEU A 272 -12.32 -6.47 4.96
N GLN A 273 -11.36 -5.62 5.34
CA GLN A 273 -11.23 -4.26 4.79
C GLN A 273 -11.08 -4.27 3.27
N SER A 274 -10.26 -5.18 2.72
CA SER A 274 -10.09 -5.35 1.27
C SER A 274 -11.39 -5.79 0.59
N VAL A 275 -12.16 -6.69 1.20
CA VAL A 275 -13.48 -7.11 0.70
C VAL A 275 -14.46 -5.94 0.69
N VAL A 276 -14.51 -5.15 1.77
CA VAL A 276 -15.38 -3.97 1.86
C VAL A 276 -15.03 -2.93 0.78
N LYS A 277 -13.73 -2.64 0.58
CA LYS A 277 -13.27 -1.74 -0.49
C LYS A 277 -13.72 -2.22 -1.88
N GLY A 278 -13.49 -3.50 -2.19
CA GLY A 278 -13.93 -4.11 -3.44
C GLY A 278 -15.45 -4.02 -3.63
N ALA A 279 -16.22 -4.32 -2.59
CA ALA A 279 -17.68 -4.23 -2.62
C ALA A 279 -18.17 -2.78 -2.84
N VAL A 280 -17.55 -1.79 -2.21
CA VAL A 280 -17.87 -0.37 -2.40
C VAL A 280 -17.63 0.07 -3.84
N ILE A 281 -16.51 -0.34 -4.45
CA ILE A 281 -16.19 -0.04 -5.85
C ILE A 281 -17.21 -0.69 -6.79
N LEU A 282 -17.53 -1.98 -6.59
CA LEU A 282 -18.52 -2.70 -7.40
C LEU A 282 -19.89 -2.04 -7.32
N LEU A 283 -20.34 -1.68 -6.13
CA LEU A 283 -21.62 -1.00 -5.93
C LEU A 283 -21.64 0.37 -6.61
N ALA A 284 -20.55 1.14 -6.54
CA ALA A 284 -20.45 2.44 -7.20
C ALA A 284 -20.62 2.32 -8.73
N VAL A 285 -19.91 1.37 -9.35
CA VAL A 285 -19.97 1.11 -10.79
C VAL A 285 -21.36 0.57 -11.19
N PHE A 286 -21.93 -0.35 -10.40
CA PHE A 286 -23.26 -0.90 -10.64
C PHE A 286 -24.35 0.18 -10.64
N VAL A 287 -24.30 1.09 -9.67
CA VAL A 287 -25.26 2.20 -9.57
C VAL A 287 -25.07 3.22 -10.72
N ASP A 288 -23.84 3.54 -11.10
CA ASP A 288 -23.60 4.43 -12.24
C ASP A 288 -24.20 3.86 -13.52
N ARG A 289 -23.93 2.59 -13.82
CA ARG A 289 -24.43 1.94 -15.03
C ARG A 289 -25.95 1.76 -15.05
N ASN A 290 -26.58 1.51 -13.92
CA ASN A 290 -28.01 1.22 -13.81
C ASN A 290 -28.84 2.42 -13.32
N SER A 291 -28.26 3.61 -13.23
CA SER A 291 -28.94 4.82 -12.72
C SER A 291 -30.26 5.14 -13.42
N GLY A 292 -30.35 4.90 -14.74
CA GLY A 292 -31.57 5.07 -15.53
C GLY A 292 -32.68 4.07 -15.22
N VAL A 293 -32.32 2.81 -14.94
CA VAL A 293 -33.29 1.74 -14.58
C VAL A 293 -33.79 1.95 -13.15
N LEU A 294 -32.87 2.23 -12.24
CA LEU A 294 -33.21 2.53 -10.84
C LEU A 294 -34.14 3.75 -10.72
N MET A 295 -33.92 4.81 -11.51
CA MET A 295 -34.83 5.97 -11.54
C MET A 295 -36.23 5.62 -12.06
N ARG A 296 -36.36 4.69 -13.01
CA ARG A 296 -37.70 4.24 -13.49
C ARG A 296 -38.45 3.46 -12.41
N ILE A 297 -37.77 2.57 -11.67
CA ILE A 297 -38.38 1.78 -10.58
C ILE A 297 -38.89 2.70 -9.47
N PHE A 298 -38.12 3.72 -9.08
CA PHE A 298 -38.53 4.68 -8.04
C PHE A 298 -39.59 5.69 -8.50
N ARG A 299 -39.71 5.97 -9.81
CA ARG A 299 -40.77 6.84 -10.36
C ARG A 299 -42.11 6.12 -10.51
N SER A 300 -42.11 4.82 -10.83
CA SER A 300 -43.35 4.04 -10.96
C SER A 300 -44.13 3.90 -9.64
N GLY A 301 -43.44 3.96 -8.50
CA GLY A 301 -44.09 3.96 -7.18
C GLY A 301 -44.83 5.26 -6.79
N ARG A 302 -44.64 6.35 -7.56
CA ARG A 302 -45.27 7.66 -7.29
C ARG A 302 -46.35 8.07 -8.31
N ALA A 303 -46.56 7.26 -9.37
CA ALA A 303 -47.46 7.60 -10.45
C ALA A 303 -48.98 7.28 -10.15
N ASN A 304 -49.30 6.75 -8.98
CA ASN A 304 -50.71 6.44 -8.61
C ASN A 304 -51.44 7.57 -7.88
N ALA A 305 -50.93 8.81 -7.94
CA ALA A 305 -51.63 9.95 -7.34
C ALA A 305 -51.45 11.22 -8.21
N ALA A 306 -51.94 11.20 -9.46
CA ALA A 306 -52.17 12.44 -10.19
C ALA A 306 -53.18 12.22 -11.36
N THR A 307 -54.23 12.99 -11.32
CA THR A 307 -55.35 13.21 -12.26
C THR A 307 -54.85 13.48 -13.71
N PRO A 308 -55.62 13.07 -14.77
CA PRO A 308 -55.22 13.31 -16.17
C PRO A 308 -55.53 14.75 -16.57
N GLY A 309 -54.55 15.46 -17.03
CA GLY A 309 -54.72 16.81 -17.61
C GLY A 309 -53.46 17.39 -18.22
N THR A 310 -53.55 17.58 -19.60
CA THR A 310 -52.79 18.46 -20.46
C THR A 310 -51.35 18.09 -20.85
N ALA A 311 -51.20 17.84 -22.16
CA ALA A 311 -49.94 17.77 -22.88
C ALA A 311 -49.25 19.15 -22.93
N SER A 312 -47.94 19.19 -22.70
CA SER A 312 -47.10 20.34 -23.02
C SER A 312 -45.66 19.92 -23.39
N ALA A 313 -45.14 20.61 -24.36
CA ALA A 313 -43.94 20.58 -25.19
C ALA A 313 -42.60 20.14 -24.55
N PRO A 314 -41.58 19.78 -25.38
CA PRO A 314 -40.24 19.36 -24.95
C PRO A 314 -39.35 20.58 -24.69
N GLY A 315 -38.84 20.70 -23.50
CA GLY A 315 -37.89 21.75 -23.17
C GLY A 315 -37.29 21.60 -21.78
N THR A 316 -35.98 21.64 -21.72
CA THR A 316 -35.10 21.80 -20.57
C THR A 316 -34.86 20.58 -19.65
N SER A 317 -33.64 20.07 -19.75
CA SER A 317 -33.07 19.07 -18.88
C SER A 317 -32.88 19.62 -17.46
N ALA A 318 -33.75 19.17 -16.51
CA ALA A 318 -33.59 19.41 -15.09
C ALA A 318 -32.44 18.57 -14.50
N PRO A 319 -31.76 19.04 -13.44
CA PRO A 319 -30.68 18.28 -12.80
C PRO A 319 -31.21 16.96 -12.23
N ALA A 320 -30.40 15.91 -12.36
CA ALA A 320 -30.75 14.56 -11.94
C ALA A 320 -31.07 14.48 -10.44
N PRO A 321 -32.16 13.81 -10.03
CA PRO A 321 -32.58 13.75 -8.63
C PRO A 321 -31.64 12.87 -7.79
N LEU A 322 -31.43 13.30 -6.54
CA LEU A 322 -30.57 12.71 -5.52
C LEU A 322 -30.99 11.29 -5.02
N LEU A 323 -32.17 10.83 -5.37
CA LEU A 323 -32.80 9.62 -4.81
C LEU A 323 -32.12 8.27 -5.06
N PRO A 324 -31.52 7.94 -6.24
CA PRO A 324 -30.80 6.66 -6.40
C PRO A 324 -29.50 6.59 -5.61
N LYS A 325 -28.95 7.74 -5.25
CA LYS A 325 -27.75 7.82 -4.39
C LYS A 325 -28.04 7.44 -2.93
N ILE A 326 -29.29 7.61 -2.48
CA ILE A 326 -29.75 7.28 -1.13
C ILE A 326 -29.80 5.74 -0.92
N ALA A 327 -30.20 4.97 -1.91
CA ALA A 327 -30.23 3.50 -1.83
C ALA A 327 -28.82 2.88 -1.72
N MET A 328 -27.84 3.45 -2.42
CA MET A 328 -26.42 3.05 -2.30
C MET A 328 -25.84 3.38 -0.90
N ILE A 329 -26.27 4.52 -0.35
CA ILE A 329 -25.90 4.96 1.00
C ILE A 329 -26.28 3.90 2.05
N SER A 330 -27.50 3.35 1.92
CA SER A 330 -28.02 2.35 2.88
C SER A 330 -27.24 1.03 2.83
N VAL A 331 -26.78 0.59 1.67
CA VAL A 331 -26.01 -0.66 1.52
C VAL A 331 -24.57 -0.51 2.03
N VAL A 332 -23.90 0.60 1.72
CA VAL A 332 -22.54 0.88 2.22
C VAL A 332 -22.55 1.10 3.73
N GLY A 333 -23.55 1.81 4.25
CA GLY A 333 -23.74 1.99 5.68
C GLY A 333 -24.01 0.67 6.41
N LEU A 334 -24.83 -0.22 5.81
CA LEU A 334 -25.08 -1.55 6.35
C LEU A 334 -23.83 -2.45 6.33
N LEU A 335 -22.98 -2.36 5.29
CA LEU A 335 -21.71 -3.10 5.23
C LEU A 335 -20.71 -2.61 6.28
N VAL A 336 -20.59 -1.28 6.47
CA VAL A 336 -19.69 -0.70 7.49
C VAL A 336 -20.21 -1.00 8.90
N VAL A 337 -21.51 -0.83 9.15
CA VAL A 337 -22.14 -1.13 10.44
C VAL A 337 -22.21 -2.64 10.69
N GLY A 338 -22.50 -3.45 9.66
CA GLY A 338 -22.51 -4.92 9.76
C GLY A 338 -21.12 -5.49 10.07
N ALA A 339 -20.08 -4.99 9.43
CA ALA A 339 -18.69 -5.37 9.73
C ALA A 339 -18.26 -4.92 11.14
N GLY A 340 -18.72 -3.74 11.59
CA GLY A 340 -18.45 -3.21 12.94
C GLY A 340 -19.22 -3.93 14.03
N VAL A 341 -20.51 -4.27 13.80
CA VAL A 341 -21.37 -4.93 14.80
C VAL A 341 -20.92 -6.36 15.10
N THR A 342 -20.41 -7.11 14.12
CA THR A 342 -19.88 -8.45 14.36
C THR A 342 -18.60 -8.45 15.21
N THR A 343 -17.86 -7.33 15.23
CA THR A 343 -16.68 -7.15 16.09
C THR A 343 -17.02 -6.46 17.42
N ALA A 344 -17.99 -5.52 17.43
CA ALA A 344 -18.37 -4.76 18.62
C ALA A 344 -19.18 -5.60 19.65
N VAL A 345 -19.91 -6.64 19.23
CA VAL A 345 -20.62 -7.55 20.15
C VAL A 345 -19.65 -8.38 21.02
N ARG A 346 -18.35 -8.34 20.72
CA ARG A 346 -17.30 -8.95 21.55
C ARG A 346 -16.53 -7.99 22.46
N SER A 347 -16.83 -6.69 22.41
CA SER A 347 -16.07 -5.66 23.16
C SER A 347 -16.94 -4.73 24.00
N THR A 348 -18.01 -5.23 24.63
CA THR A 348 -18.62 -4.53 25.75
C THR A 348 -17.82 -4.86 26.99
N ASP A 349 -16.84 -4.02 27.30
CA ASP A 349 -16.30 -3.98 28.66
C ASP A 349 -16.04 -2.56 29.15
N ASP A 350 -16.24 -2.40 30.43
CA ASP A 350 -16.47 -1.20 31.20
C ASP A 350 -15.34 -0.14 31.14
N GLY A 351 -15.77 1.11 31.06
CA GLY A 351 -14.90 2.28 31.21
C GLY A 351 -14.33 2.43 32.61
N SER A 352 -13.02 2.34 32.74
CA SER A 352 -12.28 2.90 33.86
C SER A 352 -10.91 3.42 33.41
N ALA A 353 -10.40 4.45 34.08
CA ALA A 353 -9.14 5.13 33.81
C ALA A 353 -7.87 4.25 33.83
N GLY A 354 -8.01 2.92 34.05
CA GLY A 354 -6.96 1.91 33.96
C GLY A 354 -6.85 1.23 32.58
N ALA A 355 -7.73 1.54 31.61
CA ALA A 355 -7.80 0.85 30.32
C ALA A 355 -6.67 1.24 29.33
N GLN A 356 -6.03 2.38 29.53
CA GLN A 356 -4.98 2.89 28.61
C GLN A 356 -3.69 2.04 28.69
N GLN A 357 -3.45 1.35 29.79
CA GLN A 357 -2.28 0.47 30.01
C GLN A 357 -2.44 -0.94 29.42
N LYS A 358 -3.64 -1.30 28.93
CA LYS A 358 -3.98 -2.66 28.48
C LYS A 358 -4.23 -2.79 26.97
N SER A 359 -3.86 -1.80 26.17
CA SER A 359 -4.03 -1.87 24.72
C SER A 359 -2.71 -1.66 23.99
N ALA A 360 -2.45 -2.48 22.98
CA ALA A 360 -1.33 -2.36 22.06
C ALA A 360 -1.83 -2.41 20.62
N THR A 361 -1.18 -1.68 19.73
CA THR A 361 -1.40 -1.82 18.29
C THR A 361 -0.16 -2.41 17.64
N LEU A 362 -0.35 -3.47 16.85
CA LEU A 362 0.65 -4.11 16.03
C LEU A 362 0.43 -3.71 14.57
N VAL A 363 1.32 -2.91 14.03
CA VAL A 363 1.37 -2.62 12.60
C VAL A 363 2.41 -3.52 11.96
N ILE A 364 1.94 -4.44 11.11
CA ILE A 364 2.76 -5.46 10.48
C ILE A 364 2.91 -5.15 8.99
N SER A 365 4.09 -5.39 8.43
CA SER A 365 4.40 -5.02 7.04
C SER A 365 3.52 -5.75 6.04
N THR A 366 3.32 -7.04 6.23
CA THR A 366 2.45 -7.86 5.36
C THR A 366 1.96 -9.12 6.07
N LEU A 367 0.78 -9.61 5.70
CA LEU A 367 0.28 -10.94 6.06
C LEU A 367 0.26 -11.90 4.86
N ASN A 368 0.86 -11.50 3.73
CA ASN A 368 1.02 -12.38 2.57
C ASN A 368 2.20 -13.34 2.71
N ASN A 369 3.07 -13.12 3.69
CA ASN A 369 4.16 -14.03 4.04
C ASN A 369 3.81 -14.79 5.33
N PRO A 370 3.84 -16.13 5.34
CA PRO A 370 3.57 -16.97 6.51
C PRO A 370 4.41 -16.62 7.75
N PHE A 371 5.64 -16.11 7.56
CA PHE A 371 6.49 -15.60 8.64
C PHE A 371 5.73 -14.57 9.50
N PHE A 372 5.20 -13.54 8.87
CA PHE A 372 4.50 -12.47 9.58
C PHE A 372 3.12 -12.88 10.11
N VAL A 373 2.47 -13.86 9.48
CA VAL A 373 1.25 -14.47 10.04
C VAL A 373 1.58 -15.12 11.38
N SER A 374 2.65 -15.91 11.43
CA SER A 374 3.12 -16.60 12.65
C SER A 374 3.57 -15.59 13.74
N VAL A 375 4.24 -14.49 13.36
CA VAL A 375 4.54 -13.38 14.30
C VAL A 375 3.25 -12.81 14.90
N GLY A 376 2.26 -12.52 14.07
CA GLY A 376 0.97 -12.01 14.52
C GLY A 376 0.26 -12.96 15.48
N ASP A 377 0.32 -14.25 15.22
CA ASP A 377 -0.33 -15.28 16.04
C ASP A 377 0.41 -15.46 17.39
N GLY A 378 1.74 -15.45 17.39
CA GLY A 378 2.55 -15.44 18.62
C GLY A 378 2.30 -14.21 19.48
N ALA A 379 2.19 -13.03 18.83
CA ALA A 379 1.87 -11.79 19.53
C ALA A 379 0.47 -11.81 20.17
N LYS A 380 -0.54 -12.35 19.46
CA LYS A 380 -1.90 -12.53 20.01
C LYS A 380 -1.94 -13.53 21.18
N ASP A 381 -1.24 -14.66 21.03
CA ASP A 381 -1.15 -15.68 22.09
C ASP A 381 -0.57 -15.08 23.38
N GLN A 382 0.52 -14.34 23.26
CA GLN A 382 1.15 -13.71 24.42
C GLN A 382 0.33 -12.53 24.97
N ALA A 383 -0.25 -11.72 24.12
CA ALA A 383 -1.12 -10.62 24.56
C ALA A 383 -2.33 -11.13 25.34
N ALA A 384 -2.94 -12.24 24.91
CA ALA A 384 -4.03 -12.90 25.62
C ALA A 384 -3.60 -13.37 27.02
N LYS A 385 -2.41 -13.97 27.14
CA LYS A 385 -1.83 -14.40 28.43
C LYS A 385 -1.58 -13.23 29.38
N LEU A 386 -1.24 -12.06 28.84
CA LEU A 386 -0.99 -10.83 29.59
C LEU A 386 -2.25 -9.99 29.85
N GLY A 387 -3.42 -10.39 29.33
CA GLY A 387 -4.65 -9.63 29.44
C GLY A 387 -4.62 -8.31 28.66
N VAL A 388 -3.83 -8.23 27.58
CA VAL A 388 -3.68 -7.07 26.68
C VAL A 388 -4.57 -7.21 25.45
N THR A 389 -5.34 -6.18 25.13
CA THR A 389 -6.04 -6.10 23.86
C THR A 389 -5.06 -5.71 22.75
N LEU A 390 -4.82 -6.61 21.78
CA LEU A 390 -3.93 -6.39 20.65
C LEU A 390 -4.73 -6.13 19.37
N ASP A 391 -4.57 -4.92 18.82
CA ASP A 391 -5.10 -4.54 17.50
C ASP A 391 -4.02 -4.80 16.42
N VAL A 392 -4.30 -5.68 15.46
CA VAL A 392 -3.34 -6.05 14.39
C VAL A 392 -3.76 -5.41 13.08
N GLN A 393 -2.87 -4.58 12.52
CA GLN A 393 -3.04 -3.87 11.26
C GLN A 393 -2.06 -4.41 10.22
N ASN A 394 -2.51 -4.65 8.98
CA ASN A 394 -1.71 -5.16 7.88
C ASN A 394 -1.48 -4.08 6.82
N ALA A 395 -0.23 -3.69 6.60
CA ALA A 395 0.14 -2.67 5.64
C ALA A 395 0.26 -3.18 4.19
N ASN A 396 0.24 -4.49 3.94
CA ASN A 396 0.41 -5.10 2.61
C ASN A 396 1.66 -4.60 1.86
N ASN A 397 2.78 -4.44 2.56
CA ASN A 397 4.04 -3.87 2.06
C ASN A 397 3.86 -2.47 1.42
N ASN A 398 2.87 -1.70 1.88
CA ASN A 398 2.60 -0.36 1.39
C ASN A 398 2.87 0.69 2.47
N ASP A 399 3.87 1.53 2.24
CA ASP A 399 4.33 2.55 3.19
C ASP A 399 3.24 3.55 3.56
N THR A 400 2.42 3.94 2.59
CA THR A 400 1.29 4.87 2.82
C THR A 400 0.23 4.22 3.71
N ALA A 401 -0.08 2.94 3.47
CA ALA A 401 -1.01 2.19 4.30
C ALA A 401 -0.47 2.04 5.72
N SER A 402 0.81 1.68 5.87
CA SER A 402 1.48 1.58 7.17
C SER A 402 1.40 2.89 7.96
N LEU A 403 1.77 4.01 7.31
CA LEU A 403 1.71 5.34 7.93
C LEU A 403 0.28 5.73 8.35
N ASN A 404 -0.71 5.48 7.49
CA ASN A 404 -2.10 5.83 7.78
C ASN A 404 -2.68 4.97 8.91
N GLN A 405 -2.39 3.66 8.92
CA GLN A 405 -2.80 2.74 9.98
C GLN A 405 -2.18 3.13 11.32
N ALA A 406 -0.86 3.36 11.35
CA ALA A 406 -0.17 3.82 12.54
C ALA A 406 -0.75 5.16 13.04
N THR A 407 -0.93 6.14 12.16
CA THR A 407 -1.49 7.45 12.53
C THR A 407 -2.92 7.32 13.07
N THR A 408 -3.74 6.45 12.50
CA THR A 408 -5.09 6.15 13.01
C THR A 408 -5.03 5.45 14.39
N ALA A 409 -4.08 4.51 14.55
CA ALA A 409 -3.88 3.85 15.84
C ALA A 409 -3.47 4.83 16.95
N LEU A 410 -2.62 5.81 16.63
CA LEU A 410 -2.19 6.83 17.59
C LEU A 410 -3.36 7.71 18.10
N VAL A 411 -4.45 7.87 17.34
CA VAL A 411 -5.68 8.54 17.81
C VAL A 411 -6.30 7.80 19.00
N LYS A 412 -6.19 6.46 19.02
CA LYS A 412 -6.70 5.62 20.11
C LYS A 412 -5.82 5.70 21.38
N LYS A 413 -4.63 6.32 21.27
CA LYS A 413 -3.61 6.42 22.32
C LYS A 413 -3.29 5.05 22.94
N PRO A 414 -2.83 4.07 22.14
CA PRO A 414 -2.44 2.76 22.68
C PRO A 414 -1.29 2.92 23.70
N GLY A 415 -1.18 2.00 24.63
CA GLY A 415 -0.07 2.00 25.60
C GLY A 415 1.29 1.82 24.92
N VAL A 416 1.34 1.15 23.75
CA VAL A 416 2.53 0.92 22.93
C VAL A 416 2.16 0.70 21.47
N LEU A 417 2.99 1.16 20.55
CA LEU A 417 2.95 0.81 19.14
C LEU A 417 4.02 -0.25 18.86
N LEU A 418 3.60 -1.45 18.43
CA LEU A 418 4.45 -2.53 17.96
C LEU A 418 4.56 -2.38 16.45
N LEU A 419 5.77 -2.22 15.91
CA LEU A 419 5.97 -1.82 14.52
C LEU A 419 6.93 -2.75 13.79
N ASP A 420 6.44 -3.43 12.73
CA ASP A 420 7.25 -4.00 11.69
C ASP A 420 7.23 -3.04 10.48
N PRO A 421 8.31 -2.31 10.22
CA PRO A 421 8.33 -1.32 9.14
C PRO A 421 8.21 -1.95 7.75
N THR A 422 7.41 -1.36 6.88
CA THR A 422 7.37 -1.72 5.45
C THR A 422 8.67 -1.34 4.73
N SER A 423 9.28 -0.21 5.15
CA SER A 423 10.62 0.23 4.81
C SER A 423 11.24 0.93 6.01
N SER A 424 12.57 1.08 6.05
CA SER A 424 13.25 1.77 7.16
C SER A 424 12.77 3.22 7.30
N GLU A 425 12.56 3.91 6.18
CA GLU A 425 12.16 5.31 6.13
C GLU A 425 10.69 5.52 6.55
N ALA A 426 9.78 4.65 6.09
CA ALA A 426 8.39 4.69 6.54
C ALA A 426 8.28 4.41 8.04
N GLY A 427 9.05 3.42 8.52
CA GLY A 427 9.18 3.12 9.94
C GLY A 427 9.69 4.32 10.75
N GLY A 428 10.69 5.03 10.23
CA GLY A 428 11.21 6.25 10.84
C GLY A 428 10.15 7.34 10.97
N SER A 429 9.43 7.61 9.88
CA SER A 429 8.33 8.59 9.86
C SER A 429 7.22 8.23 10.86
N ILE A 430 6.86 6.96 10.97
CA ILE A 430 5.88 6.45 11.94
C ILE A 430 6.40 6.63 13.37
N THR A 431 7.66 6.26 13.62
CA THR A 431 8.29 6.36 14.95
C THR A 431 8.33 7.81 15.44
N VAL A 432 8.71 8.75 14.58
CA VAL A 432 8.69 10.18 14.92
C VAL A 432 7.28 10.65 15.29
N LYS A 433 6.24 10.26 14.53
CA LYS A 433 4.85 10.62 14.85
C LYS A 433 4.37 10.01 16.17
N ALA A 434 4.74 8.77 16.45
CA ALA A 434 4.42 8.11 17.72
C ALA A 434 5.10 8.81 18.90
N ASN A 435 6.37 9.21 18.73
CA ASN A 435 7.10 9.99 19.76
C ASN A 435 6.43 11.35 20.01
N GLN A 436 5.96 12.06 18.97
CA GLN A 436 5.21 13.32 19.11
C GLN A 436 3.87 13.12 19.83
N ALA A 437 3.24 11.95 19.68
CA ALA A 437 2.03 11.57 20.37
C ALA A 437 2.27 11.02 21.79
N ASN A 438 3.52 10.96 22.25
CA ASN A 438 3.95 10.32 23.51
C ASN A 438 3.54 8.84 23.61
N VAL A 439 3.53 8.12 22.49
CA VAL A 439 3.32 6.68 22.43
C VAL A 439 4.66 6.01 22.20
N PRO A 440 5.12 5.11 23.12
CA PRO A 440 6.37 4.39 22.93
C PRO A 440 6.27 3.41 21.76
N VAL A 441 7.40 3.21 21.05
CA VAL A 441 7.49 2.31 19.91
C VAL A 441 8.43 1.17 20.21
N VAL A 442 7.96 -0.06 20.04
CA VAL A 442 8.78 -1.26 19.98
C VAL A 442 8.81 -1.72 18.53
N ALA A 443 9.97 -1.57 17.88
CA ALA A 443 10.15 -2.05 16.51
C ALA A 443 10.64 -3.50 16.52
N PHE A 444 10.29 -4.26 15.48
CA PHE A 444 10.75 -5.63 15.34
C PHE A 444 11.04 -5.99 13.87
N ASP A 445 11.83 -7.05 13.68
CA ASP A 445 12.30 -7.55 12.38
C ASP A 445 13.10 -6.50 11.59
N ARG A 446 12.50 -5.37 11.27
CA ARG A 446 13.07 -4.29 10.47
C ARG A 446 13.32 -3.05 11.29
N VAL A 447 14.48 -2.39 11.06
CA VAL A 447 14.88 -1.22 11.84
C VAL A 447 14.41 0.06 11.15
N PRO A 448 13.65 0.94 11.84
CA PRO A 448 13.37 2.30 11.41
C PRO A 448 14.67 3.12 11.32
N ASP A 449 14.76 4.04 10.34
CA ASP A 449 15.96 4.86 10.12
C ASP A 449 16.04 6.09 11.03
N GLN A 450 14.95 6.45 11.70
CA GLN A 450 14.88 7.62 12.59
C GLN A 450 13.78 7.47 13.66
N GLY A 451 13.80 8.38 14.63
CA GLY A 451 12.91 8.37 15.79
C GLY A 451 13.50 7.57 16.96
N LYS A 452 12.90 7.77 18.14
CA LYS A 452 13.34 7.09 19.37
C LYS A 452 12.51 5.81 19.57
N LEU A 453 13.18 4.67 19.58
CA LEU A 453 12.58 3.39 19.94
C LEU A 453 12.65 3.19 21.48
N ALA A 454 11.64 2.55 22.03
CA ALA A 454 11.68 2.01 23.39
C ALA A 454 12.45 0.69 23.43
N ALA A 455 12.30 -0.14 22.36
CA ALA A 455 13.10 -1.34 22.14
C ALA A 455 13.08 -1.74 20.66
N PHE A 456 14.09 -2.51 20.25
CA PHE A 456 14.11 -3.26 18.99
C PHE A 456 14.29 -4.75 19.27
N ILE A 457 13.55 -5.59 18.53
CA ILE A 457 13.63 -7.06 18.65
C ILE A 457 13.71 -7.64 17.25
N GLY A 458 14.75 -8.40 16.95
CA GLY A 458 14.91 -9.01 15.63
C GLY A 458 15.93 -10.13 15.62
N TYR A 459 16.05 -10.80 14.48
CA TYR A 459 17.11 -11.76 14.23
C TYR A 459 18.35 -11.07 13.69
N ASP A 460 19.53 -11.70 13.91
CA ASP A 460 20.79 -11.25 13.33
C ASP A 460 20.80 -11.53 11.82
N ALA A 461 20.36 -10.55 11.05
CA ALA A 461 20.20 -10.68 9.60
C ALA A 461 21.56 -10.84 8.87
N VAL A 462 22.63 -10.22 9.36
CA VAL A 462 23.97 -10.39 8.80
C VAL A 462 24.46 -11.82 9.05
N GLN A 463 24.28 -12.33 10.28
CA GLN A 463 24.66 -13.71 10.59
C GLN A 463 23.81 -14.73 9.83
N ALA A 464 22.52 -14.45 9.63
CA ALA A 464 21.61 -15.27 8.80
C ALA A 464 22.13 -15.38 7.36
N GLY A 465 22.54 -14.28 6.75
CA GLY A 465 23.16 -14.27 5.43
C GLY A 465 24.45 -15.08 5.36
N LYS A 466 25.33 -14.95 6.38
CA LYS A 466 26.56 -15.76 6.49
C LYS A 466 26.25 -17.25 6.62
N ASN A 467 25.26 -17.62 7.45
CA ASN A 467 24.83 -19.01 7.61
C ASN A 467 24.32 -19.58 6.29
N GLY A 468 23.52 -18.80 5.53
CA GLY A 468 23.04 -19.17 4.20
C GLY A 468 24.17 -19.37 3.19
N ALA A 469 25.17 -18.49 3.19
CA ALA A 469 26.35 -18.61 2.35
C ALA A 469 27.17 -19.87 2.65
N LYS A 470 27.42 -20.12 3.95
CA LYS A 470 28.14 -21.31 4.41
C LYS A 470 27.41 -22.59 4.02
N ALA A 471 26.10 -22.65 4.28
CA ALA A 471 25.28 -23.81 3.91
C ALA A 471 25.27 -24.04 2.39
N LEU A 472 25.19 -22.99 1.58
CA LEU A 472 25.23 -23.12 0.13
C LEU A 472 26.61 -23.56 -0.38
N CYS A 473 27.70 -23.04 0.20
CA CYS A 473 29.06 -23.47 -0.10
C CYS A 473 29.26 -24.98 0.17
N GLU A 474 28.82 -25.45 1.33
CA GLU A 474 28.82 -26.87 1.69
C GLU A 474 27.98 -27.71 0.71
N ALA A 475 26.77 -27.23 0.40
CA ALA A 475 25.85 -27.92 -0.50
C ALA A 475 26.38 -28.14 -1.91
N VAL A 476 27.16 -27.18 -2.44
CA VAL A 476 27.77 -27.27 -3.78
C VAL A 476 29.17 -27.85 -3.77
N GLY A 477 29.66 -28.33 -2.61
CA GLY A 477 30.98 -28.96 -2.48
C GLY A 477 32.16 -27.98 -2.62
N GLY A 478 31.98 -26.73 -2.22
CA GLY A 478 33.01 -25.68 -2.20
C GLY A 478 33.40 -25.12 -3.59
N THR A 479 32.73 -25.55 -4.67
CA THR A 479 33.01 -25.08 -6.03
C THR A 479 31.73 -24.98 -6.85
N GLY A 480 31.68 -24.01 -7.78
CA GLY A 480 30.53 -23.88 -8.68
C GLY A 480 30.04 -22.46 -8.87
N LYS A 481 28.90 -22.32 -9.54
CA LYS A 481 28.24 -21.05 -9.82
C LYS A 481 26.95 -20.96 -9.01
N VAL A 482 26.73 -19.84 -8.32
CA VAL A 482 25.53 -19.65 -7.51
C VAL A 482 24.84 -18.32 -7.82
N ALA A 483 23.57 -18.21 -7.46
CA ALA A 483 22.81 -16.99 -7.55
C ALA A 483 22.26 -16.57 -6.17
N GLU A 484 22.09 -15.27 -5.97
CA GLU A 484 21.41 -14.66 -4.84
C GLU A 484 20.09 -14.05 -5.27
N LEU A 485 19.00 -14.42 -4.59
CA LEU A 485 17.70 -13.77 -4.65
C LEU A 485 17.58 -12.84 -3.44
N GLN A 486 17.64 -11.53 -3.68
CA GLN A 486 17.53 -10.51 -2.64
C GLN A 486 16.08 -10.22 -2.30
N GLY A 487 15.86 -9.78 -1.07
CA GLY A 487 14.55 -9.31 -0.61
C GLY A 487 14.20 -7.89 -1.09
N LEU A 488 13.23 -7.28 -0.42
CA LEU A 488 12.79 -5.92 -0.69
C LEU A 488 13.86 -4.91 -0.25
N LEU A 489 14.51 -4.27 -1.22
CA LEU A 489 15.73 -3.47 -1.02
C LEU A 489 15.57 -2.27 -0.06
N GLY A 490 14.37 -1.72 0.11
CA GLY A 490 14.08 -0.66 1.07
C GLY A 490 14.08 -1.08 2.56
N THR A 491 14.31 -2.37 2.87
CA THR A 491 14.30 -2.89 4.25
C THR A 491 15.72 -3.16 4.76
N SER A 492 15.94 -2.98 6.07
CA SER A 492 17.21 -3.30 6.72
C SER A 492 17.55 -4.78 6.56
N VAL A 493 16.60 -5.66 6.82
CA VAL A 493 16.76 -7.12 6.73
C VAL A 493 17.25 -7.59 5.35
N ALA A 494 16.73 -7.01 4.24
CA ALA A 494 17.18 -7.40 2.90
C ALA A 494 18.64 -7.00 2.65
N ARG A 495 19.02 -5.80 3.07
CA ARG A 495 20.41 -5.31 2.95
C ARG A 495 21.36 -6.14 3.79
N ASP A 496 21.02 -6.36 5.05
CA ASP A 496 21.88 -7.03 6.02
C ASP A 496 22.06 -8.52 5.70
N ARG A 497 21.00 -9.24 5.27
CA ARG A 497 21.11 -10.63 4.77
C ARG A 497 21.99 -10.71 3.54
N SER A 498 21.86 -9.78 2.58
CA SER A 498 22.70 -9.73 1.37
C SER A 498 24.17 -9.40 1.70
N GLU A 499 24.41 -8.46 2.61
CA GLU A 499 25.76 -8.16 3.09
C GLU A 499 26.40 -9.39 3.76
N GLY A 500 25.65 -10.07 4.63
CA GLY A 500 26.07 -11.32 5.28
C GLY A 500 26.38 -12.41 4.27
N PHE A 501 25.50 -12.64 3.26
CA PHE A 501 25.73 -13.61 2.21
C PHE A 501 26.99 -13.31 1.41
N LYS A 502 27.18 -12.06 1.01
CA LYS A 502 28.38 -11.60 0.30
C LYS A 502 29.65 -11.77 1.13
N ALA A 503 29.58 -11.52 2.45
CA ALA A 503 30.70 -11.73 3.36
C ALA A 503 31.03 -13.21 3.51
N GLY A 504 30.03 -14.09 3.68
CA GLY A 504 30.22 -15.54 3.79
C GLY A 504 30.74 -16.16 2.49
N MET A 505 30.33 -15.68 1.31
CA MET A 505 30.86 -16.15 0.03
C MET A 505 32.35 -15.86 -0.16
N LYS A 506 32.93 -14.83 0.50
CA LYS A 506 34.37 -14.59 0.50
C LYS A 506 35.16 -15.71 1.20
N GLU A 507 34.53 -16.44 2.10
CA GLU A 507 35.10 -17.59 2.79
C GLU A 507 35.02 -18.88 1.94
N CYS A 508 34.37 -18.82 0.77
CA CYS A 508 34.21 -19.92 -0.18
C CYS A 508 34.75 -19.56 -1.58
N PRO A 509 36.06 -19.40 -1.75
CA PRO A 509 36.67 -18.81 -2.97
C PRO A 509 36.50 -19.65 -4.24
N GLY A 510 36.13 -20.93 -4.13
CA GLY A 510 35.82 -21.79 -5.28
C GLY A 510 34.41 -21.60 -5.84
N VAL A 511 33.54 -20.84 -5.15
CA VAL A 511 32.16 -20.57 -5.57
C VAL A 511 32.05 -19.17 -6.14
N GLN A 512 31.53 -19.06 -7.37
CA GLN A 512 31.31 -17.79 -8.04
C GLN A 512 29.84 -17.37 -7.96
N VAL A 513 29.54 -16.18 -7.42
CA VAL A 513 28.20 -15.56 -7.52
C VAL A 513 28.05 -14.96 -8.91
N VAL A 514 27.18 -15.56 -9.75
CA VAL A 514 27.00 -15.16 -11.16
C VAL A 514 25.76 -14.31 -11.40
N ALA A 515 24.83 -14.28 -10.45
CA ALA A 515 23.64 -13.44 -10.51
C ALA A 515 23.23 -13.00 -9.11
N VAL A 516 22.81 -11.73 -9.02
CA VAL A 516 22.22 -11.12 -7.82
C VAL A 516 21.01 -10.33 -8.30
N GLN A 517 19.80 -10.76 -7.88
CA GLN A 517 18.56 -10.11 -8.32
C GLN A 517 17.54 -10.07 -7.17
N SER A 518 16.81 -8.95 -7.06
CA SER A 518 15.71 -8.87 -6.11
C SER A 518 14.48 -9.64 -6.59
N ALA A 519 13.84 -10.36 -5.66
CA ALA A 519 12.53 -10.95 -5.85
C ALA A 519 11.55 -10.51 -4.73
N ASP A 520 11.88 -9.43 -4.02
CA ASP A 520 11.02 -8.65 -3.11
C ASP A 520 10.35 -9.49 -2.00
N PHE A 521 10.98 -10.58 -1.54
CA PHE A 521 10.42 -11.55 -0.60
C PHE A 521 9.14 -12.27 -1.10
N ASP A 522 8.93 -12.30 -2.43
CA ASP A 522 7.74 -12.85 -3.08
C ASP A 522 8.05 -14.16 -3.83
N ARG A 523 7.24 -15.21 -3.58
CA ARG A 523 7.42 -16.56 -4.18
C ARG A 523 7.21 -16.54 -5.70
N GLY A 524 6.21 -15.81 -6.18
CA GLY A 524 5.88 -15.71 -7.61
C GLY A 524 6.97 -14.99 -8.38
N LYS A 525 7.42 -13.83 -7.87
CA LYS A 525 8.55 -13.09 -8.47
C LYS A 525 9.83 -13.93 -8.48
N ALA A 526 10.10 -14.66 -7.40
CA ALA A 526 11.26 -15.54 -7.31
C ALA A 526 11.22 -16.68 -8.34
N LEU A 527 10.04 -17.24 -8.62
CA LEU A 527 9.87 -18.21 -9.71
C LEU A 527 10.31 -17.62 -11.06
N ASP A 528 9.81 -16.42 -11.40
CA ASP A 528 10.11 -15.76 -12.67
C ASP A 528 11.57 -15.34 -12.75
N VAL A 529 12.11 -14.71 -11.70
CA VAL A 529 13.51 -14.28 -11.61
C VAL A 529 14.44 -15.49 -11.73
N THR A 530 14.18 -16.57 -11.00
CA THR A 530 14.98 -17.80 -11.07
C THR A 530 14.92 -18.42 -12.46
N THR A 531 13.74 -18.45 -13.10
CA THR A 531 13.60 -18.96 -14.47
C THR A 531 14.49 -18.20 -15.44
N ASN A 532 14.57 -16.88 -15.32
CA ASN A 532 15.44 -16.03 -16.14
C ASN A 532 16.92 -16.23 -15.81
N ILE A 533 17.29 -16.35 -14.53
CA ILE A 533 18.66 -16.62 -14.09
C ILE A 533 19.17 -17.95 -14.66
N LEU A 534 18.36 -19.01 -14.58
CA LEU A 534 18.70 -20.34 -15.11
C LEU A 534 18.90 -20.34 -16.63
N GLN A 535 18.17 -19.49 -17.34
CA GLN A 535 18.32 -19.34 -18.79
C GLN A 535 19.58 -18.56 -19.16
N ALA A 536 19.88 -17.50 -18.42
CA ALA A 536 21.03 -16.63 -18.69
C ALA A 536 22.35 -17.23 -18.21
N ASN A 537 22.33 -18.13 -17.23
CA ASN A 537 23.55 -18.68 -16.59
C ASN A 537 23.51 -20.21 -16.56
N PRO A 538 23.74 -20.89 -17.68
CA PRO A 538 23.80 -22.34 -17.70
C PRO A 538 24.96 -22.84 -16.81
N GLY A 539 24.70 -23.93 -16.07
CA GLY A 539 25.65 -24.52 -15.15
C GLY A 539 25.67 -23.91 -13.74
N ILE A 540 24.64 -23.17 -13.35
CA ILE A 540 24.38 -22.82 -11.94
C ILE A 540 24.22 -24.12 -11.14
N THR A 541 24.84 -24.19 -9.96
CA THR A 541 24.81 -25.32 -9.03
C THR A 541 24.10 -24.99 -7.71
N GLY A 542 23.88 -23.71 -7.42
CA GLY A 542 23.20 -23.31 -6.19
C GLY A 542 22.47 -21.97 -6.26
N ILE A 543 21.45 -21.82 -5.40
CA ILE A 543 20.65 -20.60 -5.27
C ILE A 543 20.44 -20.32 -3.78
N TYR A 544 20.72 -19.09 -3.36
CA TYR A 544 20.35 -18.56 -2.06
C TYR A 544 19.13 -17.65 -2.19
N GLY A 545 18.07 -17.96 -1.48
CA GLY A 545 16.94 -17.06 -1.27
C GLY A 545 17.06 -16.36 0.07
N ALA A 546 17.09 -15.03 0.08
CA ALA A 546 17.17 -14.25 1.32
C ALA A 546 15.94 -14.45 2.23
N ASN A 547 14.90 -15.15 1.76
CA ASN A 547 13.86 -15.75 2.59
C ASN A 547 13.33 -17.06 1.96
N ASP A 548 12.53 -17.79 2.73
CA ASP A 548 11.98 -19.09 2.32
C ASP A 548 10.95 -18.99 1.21
N GLU A 549 10.14 -17.92 1.16
CA GLU A 549 9.20 -17.70 0.06
C GLU A 549 9.92 -17.63 -1.28
N MET A 550 11.04 -16.90 -1.35
CA MET A 550 11.85 -16.85 -2.56
C MET A 550 12.58 -18.16 -2.83
N ALA A 551 13.08 -18.84 -1.80
CA ALA A 551 13.70 -20.15 -1.96
C ALA A 551 12.73 -21.18 -2.54
N LEU A 552 11.45 -21.18 -2.07
CA LEU A 552 10.38 -22.03 -2.61
C LEU A 552 10.00 -21.66 -4.05
N GLY A 553 10.04 -20.37 -4.41
CA GLY A 553 9.89 -19.91 -5.79
C GLY A 553 11.02 -20.47 -6.68
N ALA A 554 12.26 -20.46 -6.17
CA ALA A 554 13.41 -21.06 -6.85
C ALA A 554 13.27 -22.58 -6.99
N VAL A 555 12.77 -23.28 -5.95
CA VAL A 555 12.45 -24.73 -6.02
C VAL A 555 11.49 -25.00 -7.19
N ALA A 556 10.41 -24.24 -7.30
CA ALA A 556 9.43 -24.40 -8.37
C ALA A 556 10.05 -24.18 -9.76
N ALA A 557 10.91 -23.17 -9.95
CA ALA A 557 11.62 -22.91 -11.20
C ALA A 557 12.58 -24.05 -11.57
N VAL A 558 13.39 -24.49 -10.62
CA VAL A 558 14.38 -25.56 -10.79
C VAL A 558 13.69 -26.91 -11.08
N LYS A 559 12.61 -27.20 -10.36
CA LYS A 559 11.78 -28.40 -10.52
C LYS A 559 11.13 -28.48 -11.90
N SER A 560 10.58 -27.36 -12.40
CA SER A 560 9.96 -27.28 -13.72
C SER A 560 10.93 -27.60 -14.87
N ARG A 561 12.24 -27.47 -14.63
CA ARG A 561 13.33 -27.81 -15.58
C ARG A 561 14.00 -29.15 -15.32
N GLY A 562 13.54 -29.92 -14.32
CA GLY A 562 14.14 -31.20 -13.95
C GLY A 562 15.54 -31.09 -13.33
N LEU A 563 15.89 -29.94 -12.73
CA LEU A 563 17.25 -29.64 -12.24
C LEU A 563 17.41 -29.78 -10.72
N LEU A 564 16.42 -30.29 -9.99
CA LEU A 564 16.48 -30.41 -8.51
C LEU A 564 17.62 -31.30 -8.01
N SER A 565 18.07 -32.27 -8.78
CA SER A 565 19.19 -33.14 -8.39
C SER A 565 20.54 -32.40 -8.48
N THR A 566 20.64 -31.38 -9.30
CA THR A 566 21.90 -30.68 -9.63
C THR A 566 22.03 -29.30 -8.98
N ILE A 567 20.91 -28.63 -8.68
CA ILE A 567 20.90 -27.29 -8.09
C ILE A 567 20.49 -27.36 -6.63
N LYS A 568 21.33 -26.86 -5.75
CA LYS A 568 21.07 -26.79 -4.30
C LYS A 568 20.43 -25.44 -3.94
N ILE A 569 19.42 -25.48 -3.09
CA ILE A 569 18.67 -24.28 -2.71
C ILE A 569 18.72 -24.12 -1.20
N VAL A 570 19.05 -22.92 -0.74
CA VAL A 570 19.09 -22.53 0.68
C VAL A 570 18.20 -21.32 0.89
N GLY A 571 17.40 -21.36 1.96
CA GLY A 571 16.48 -20.30 2.36
C GLY A 571 16.79 -19.69 3.71
N ASN A 572 15.89 -18.85 4.19
CA ASN A 572 15.89 -18.24 5.51
C ASN A 572 14.45 -18.02 5.95
N ASP A 573 14.11 -18.17 7.18
CA ASP A 573 12.90 -17.92 7.99
C ASP A 573 12.44 -19.18 8.77
N GLY A 574 12.47 -20.37 8.15
CA GLY A 574 11.97 -21.60 8.80
C GLY A 574 10.45 -21.74 8.74
N ILE A 575 9.80 -21.26 7.67
CA ILE A 575 8.36 -21.44 7.48
C ILE A 575 8.00 -22.90 7.15
N GLY A 576 6.76 -23.31 7.43
CA GLY A 576 6.33 -24.69 7.33
C GLY A 576 6.57 -25.34 5.97
N ASP A 577 6.25 -24.64 4.86
CA ASP A 577 6.49 -25.13 3.51
C ASP A 577 7.97 -25.37 3.23
N ALA A 578 8.86 -24.49 3.73
CA ALA A 578 10.30 -24.62 3.55
C ALA A 578 10.87 -25.76 4.40
N LEU A 579 10.41 -25.92 5.63
CA LEU A 579 10.79 -27.08 6.47
C LEU A 579 10.37 -28.40 5.80
N ALA A 580 9.18 -28.44 5.19
CA ALA A 580 8.73 -29.60 4.40
C ALA A 580 9.63 -29.83 3.17
N ALA A 581 10.01 -28.79 2.45
CA ALA A 581 10.92 -28.87 1.30
C ALA A 581 12.35 -29.30 1.71
N VAL A 582 12.82 -28.86 2.88
CA VAL A 582 14.11 -29.32 3.45
C VAL A 582 14.01 -30.79 3.85
N LYS A 583 12.92 -31.22 4.47
CA LYS A 583 12.69 -32.62 4.85
C LYS A 583 12.60 -33.56 3.65
N SER A 584 11.97 -33.09 2.55
CA SER A 584 11.86 -33.87 1.29
C SER A 584 13.13 -33.83 0.42
N GLY A 585 14.10 -32.95 0.74
CA GLY A 585 15.33 -32.76 -0.03
C GLY A 585 15.17 -31.86 -1.26
N GLU A 586 14.02 -31.18 -1.45
CA GLU A 586 13.82 -30.17 -2.49
C GLU A 586 14.60 -28.88 -2.17
N MET A 587 14.80 -28.55 -0.88
CA MET A 587 15.76 -27.57 -0.38
C MET A 587 16.87 -28.27 0.40
N TYR A 588 18.08 -27.72 0.36
CA TYR A 588 19.19 -28.24 1.15
C TYR A 588 19.09 -27.84 2.63
N ALA A 589 18.78 -26.58 2.89
CA ALA A 589 18.67 -26.02 4.23
C ALA A 589 17.85 -24.73 4.26
N THR A 590 17.41 -24.36 5.44
CA THR A 590 16.96 -23.00 5.76
C THR A 590 17.63 -22.53 7.06
N ASN A 591 18.03 -21.25 7.13
CA ASN A 591 18.35 -20.62 8.40
C ASN A 591 17.04 -20.32 9.13
N ALA A 592 16.61 -21.26 9.97
CA ALA A 592 15.30 -21.19 10.60
C ALA A 592 15.30 -20.20 11.76
N GLU A 593 14.35 -19.31 11.74
CA GLU A 593 13.95 -18.39 12.78
C GLU A 593 12.65 -18.92 13.41
N SER A 594 12.25 -18.43 14.57
CA SER A 594 10.96 -18.77 15.16
C SER A 594 10.07 -17.53 15.16
N PRO A 595 9.28 -17.28 14.09
CA PRO A 595 8.43 -16.09 14.01
C PRO A 595 7.37 -16.06 15.12
N PHE A 596 6.86 -17.20 15.54
CA PHE A 596 5.92 -17.29 16.67
C PHE A 596 6.56 -16.80 17.98
N ALA A 597 7.79 -17.25 18.29
CA ALA A 597 8.53 -16.79 19.46
C ALA A 597 8.86 -15.29 19.38
N LEU A 598 9.21 -14.79 18.18
CA LEU A 598 9.42 -13.36 17.95
C LEU A 598 8.15 -12.57 18.32
N GLY A 599 7.00 -13.02 17.86
CA GLY A 599 5.71 -12.39 18.18
C GLY A 599 5.39 -12.39 19.67
N GLN A 600 5.63 -13.53 20.35
CA GLN A 600 5.47 -13.61 21.80
C GLN A 600 6.39 -12.62 22.54
N GLU A 601 7.65 -12.51 22.12
CA GLU A 601 8.62 -11.63 22.76
C GLU A 601 8.29 -10.15 22.50
N VAL A 602 7.85 -9.79 21.28
CA VAL A 602 7.38 -8.45 20.92
C VAL A 602 6.19 -8.02 21.80
N ALA A 603 5.21 -8.89 22.00
CA ALA A 603 4.06 -8.58 22.86
C ALA A 603 4.45 -8.47 24.34
N LYS A 604 5.38 -9.32 24.82
CA LYS A 604 5.90 -9.29 26.19
C LYS A 604 6.66 -7.99 26.48
N ILE A 605 7.59 -7.61 25.61
CA ILE A 605 8.36 -6.36 25.76
C ILE A 605 7.45 -5.16 25.59
N GLY A 606 6.51 -5.20 24.62
CA GLY A 606 5.52 -4.15 24.47
C GLY A 606 4.68 -3.92 25.72
N HIS A 607 4.27 -4.98 26.40
CA HIS A 607 3.54 -4.88 27.66
C HIS A 607 4.38 -4.24 28.77
N ALA A 608 5.63 -4.65 28.93
CA ALA A 608 6.56 -4.07 29.89
C ALA A 608 6.79 -2.56 29.62
N VAL A 609 7.01 -2.18 28.35
CA VAL A 609 7.16 -0.79 27.92
C VAL A 609 5.90 0.04 28.22
N ALA A 610 4.72 -0.50 27.92
CA ALA A 610 3.45 0.16 28.22
C ALA A 610 3.22 0.33 29.75
N GLY A 611 3.78 -0.58 30.56
CA GLY A 611 3.79 -0.49 32.01
C GLY A 611 4.83 0.49 32.58
N GLY A 612 5.69 1.09 31.74
CA GLY A 612 6.78 1.97 32.17
C GLY A 612 8.00 1.23 32.71
N GLU A 613 8.10 -0.08 32.48
CA GLU A 613 9.25 -0.86 32.90
C GLU A 613 10.46 -0.55 32.00
N LYS A 614 11.66 -0.58 32.60
CA LYS A 614 12.89 -0.45 31.84
C LYS A 614 13.21 -1.78 31.12
N VAL A 615 13.35 -1.73 29.81
CA VAL A 615 13.70 -2.87 28.97
C VAL A 615 15.03 -2.63 28.24
N ASP A 616 15.63 -3.69 27.74
CA ASP A 616 16.82 -3.58 26.90
C ASP A 616 16.46 -2.89 25.57
N GLU A 617 17.27 -1.92 25.14
CA GLU A 617 17.04 -1.15 23.91
C GLU A 617 17.10 -2.02 22.65
N SER A 618 17.88 -3.10 22.67
CA SER A 618 17.99 -4.03 21.55
C SER A 618 18.09 -5.47 22.04
N ARG A 619 17.26 -6.33 21.46
CA ARG A 619 17.29 -7.77 21.68
C ARG A 619 17.44 -8.51 20.37
N VAL A 620 18.64 -9.03 20.14
CA VAL A 620 18.99 -9.78 18.93
C VAL A 620 18.85 -11.27 19.18
N LEU A 621 17.98 -11.91 18.38
CA LEU A 621 17.74 -13.35 18.39
C LEU A 621 18.65 -14.03 17.37
N GLN A 622 18.93 -15.32 17.58
CA GLN A 622 19.75 -16.12 16.67
C GLN A 622 18.92 -17.16 15.95
N GLY A 623 19.03 -17.21 14.62
CA GLY A 623 18.48 -18.29 13.81
C GLY A 623 19.35 -19.55 13.92
N LYS A 624 18.75 -20.72 13.64
CA LYS A 624 19.42 -22.03 13.60
C LYS A 624 19.41 -22.55 12.17
N LEU A 625 20.57 -22.93 11.64
CA LEU A 625 20.61 -23.62 10.35
C LEU A 625 19.98 -25.01 10.48
N VAL A 626 18.91 -25.27 9.72
CA VAL A 626 18.15 -26.52 9.72
C VAL A 626 18.35 -27.22 8.38
N THR A 627 18.89 -28.44 8.42
CA THR A 627 19.00 -29.38 7.31
C THR A 627 17.97 -30.51 7.48
N GLY A 628 17.87 -31.43 6.54
CA GLY A 628 16.85 -32.49 6.55
C GLY A 628 16.76 -33.26 7.88
N SER A 629 17.88 -33.63 8.49
CA SER A 629 17.91 -34.34 9.78
C SER A 629 17.51 -33.47 10.99
N GLY A 630 17.58 -32.16 10.87
CA GLY A 630 17.25 -31.22 11.96
C GLY A 630 15.79 -30.78 11.99
N VAL A 631 15.00 -31.09 10.97
CA VAL A 631 13.62 -30.58 10.83
C VAL A 631 12.72 -31.06 11.98
N ASP A 632 12.77 -32.35 12.31
CA ASP A 632 11.91 -32.92 13.35
C ASP A 632 12.23 -32.37 14.76
N GLU A 633 13.52 -32.11 15.04
CA GLU A 633 13.95 -31.45 16.28
C GLU A 633 13.43 -30.01 16.36
N PHE A 634 13.57 -29.25 15.26
CA PHE A 634 13.10 -27.87 15.19
C PHE A 634 11.56 -27.80 15.33
N CYS A 635 10.84 -28.69 14.65
CA CYS A 635 9.38 -28.80 14.77
C CYS A 635 8.94 -29.18 16.21
N SER A 636 9.70 -29.99 16.91
CA SER A 636 9.42 -30.32 18.32
C SER A 636 9.61 -29.11 19.24
N TYR A 637 10.64 -28.32 18.98
CA TYR A 637 10.85 -27.02 19.66
C TYR A 637 9.68 -26.05 19.41
N LEU A 638 9.24 -25.87 18.16
CA LEU A 638 8.12 -24.97 17.82
C LEU A 638 6.83 -25.38 18.54
N ARG A 639 6.50 -26.68 18.56
CA ARG A 639 5.34 -27.19 19.32
C ARG A 639 5.47 -26.93 20.81
N GLY A 640 6.68 -27.03 21.36
CA GLY A 640 6.97 -26.76 22.77
C GLY A 640 6.69 -25.31 23.22
N ILE A 641 6.83 -24.36 22.30
CA ILE A 641 6.53 -22.94 22.56
C ILE A 641 5.09 -22.53 22.19
N GLY A 642 4.27 -23.47 21.70
CA GLY A 642 2.88 -23.25 21.35
C GLY A 642 2.61 -23.02 19.87
N ASP A 643 3.64 -23.03 19.02
CA ASP A 643 3.46 -22.99 17.56
C ASP A 643 3.03 -24.38 17.03
N THR A 644 1.73 -24.55 16.90
CA THR A 644 1.13 -25.79 16.36
C THR A 644 0.83 -25.69 14.86
N ALA A 645 1.06 -24.55 14.24
CA ALA A 645 0.70 -24.27 12.85
C ALA A 645 1.85 -24.54 11.87
N THR A 646 3.08 -24.12 12.22
CA THR A 646 4.22 -24.14 11.29
C THR A 646 4.64 -25.56 10.87
N CYS A 647 4.53 -26.55 11.76
CA CYS A 647 4.92 -27.94 11.48
C CYS A 647 3.72 -28.90 11.49
N LYS A 648 2.71 -28.63 10.71
CA LYS A 648 1.56 -29.51 10.50
C LYS A 648 1.84 -30.63 9.52
#